data_5dfde26fe59c782a28757935d87c2e2f
#
_entry.id   5dfde26fe59c782a28757935d87c2e2f
#
_cell.length_a   1.000
_cell.length_b   1.000
_cell.length_c   1.000
_cell.angle_alpha   90.00
_cell.angle_beta   90.00
_cell.angle_gamma   90.00
#
_symmetry.space_group_name_H-M   'P 1'
#
loop_
_entity.id
_entity.type
_entity.pdbx_description
1 polymer ?
#
loop_
_entity_poly.entity_id
_entity_poly.type
_entity_poly.pdbx_seq_one_letter_code
_entity_poly.pdbx_strand_id
1 'polypeptide(L)'
;MKYIKTVFTTVCCAIVYHSEAKGIYTSENSDKESIYVNNADSSRIHDLDEIIVVSQPKESTLLRYQPMASSMFSSTETEKLGIRDISELSNYVPGFQMPSYGSRLTSSFYIRGIGSRINNPAIGVYLDGMPLLTKSAFNQHIYQIDRIDVLRGPQGTLYGMNTEGGLVRIYSKNPLAYDGTDVKIGIGSRLYRNFEITNYLKLSDNSAISFSGFYNGNNGFIRNQTTGKRADDINEAGGKIRIVNQYSPRLTYDFIADYQYVNQAGFPYGELDLQNGHTASPTMNRDCSYLRNILNSALNIRYTSGDITFNSTTSYQFLSDRMNMDQDYTAADLMHLSQKQLQNGITQEFALKGRINKNWKYTTGLFGTYQWLRTDAPVYFDKDFTTMMASNIQSAIYNAITESMSGKFMSIPGMTEERAKEMAQATINKAGGIEVSDLSMSVPGMFHTPQFNLGVFHESQIDLNKCLTMTIGLRYDYSLVKVKYETSAIMAMNASVMGITASRRLSSILTNTKSNSFNQVLPKLGFTWRINDNGSNIYALVNKGYRSGGYNIQMFSDILQTELMANSKEAMKSDYDIQHTDEDYAKINNTISYKPEFSWNYELGSHINLFDGSLQTDISVYYMKIRNQQLSVMAGTYGFGRMMINAGRSHSCGIEASMRGKAIDNRLSWSATYSFTNSRFDN
;
A
#
# COMPACT_ATOMS: atom_id res chain seq x y z
N MET A 1 -3.94 15.76 24.57
CA MET A 1 -3.38 14.71 25.43
C MET A 1 -4.01 14.58 26.84
N LYS A 2 -4.45 15.66 27.51
CA LYS A 2 -5.12 15.55 28.83
C LYS A 2 -6.51 14.89 28.79
N TYR A 3 -7.30 15.12 27.76
CA TYR A 3 -8.67 14.59 27.64
C TYR A 3 -8.73 13.11 27.23
N ILE A 4 -7.72 12.58 26.54
CA ILE A 4 -7.66 11.15 26.17
C ILE A 4 -7.36 10.26 27.38
N LYS A 5 -6.54 10.73 28.33
CA LYS A 5 -6.27 9.99 29.58
C LYS A 5 -7.54 9.85 30.43
N THR A 6 -8.38 10.87 30.49
CA THR A 6 -9.61 10.86 31.32
C THR A 6 -10.68 9.91 30.75
N VAL A 7 -10.83 9.86 29.41
CA VAL A 7 -11.77 8.95 28.76
C VAL A 7 -11.36 7.49 28.93
N PHE A 8 -10.06 7.19 28.82
CA PHE A 8 -9.57 5.81 28.99
C PHE A 8 -9.72 5.31 30.44
N THR A 9 -9.50 6.17 31.43
CA THR A 9 -9.67 5.81 32.84
C THR A 9 -11.15 5.61 33.20
N THR A 10 -12.05 6.40 32.65
CA THR A 10 -13.49 6.28 32.92
C THR A 10 -14.11 5.03 32.26
N VAL A 11 -13.66 4.65 31.08
CA VAL A 11 -14.11 3.43 30.38
C VAL A 11 -13.58 2.16 31.06
N CYS A 12 -12.35 2.14 31.55
CA CYS A 12 -11.81 1.02 32.31
C CYS A 12 -12.49 0.84 33.68
N CYS A 13 -12.88 1.92 34.35
CA CYS A 13 -13.60 1.82 35.65
C CYS A 13 -15.06 1.38 35.49
N ALA A 14 -15.72 1.64 34.38
CA ALA A 14 -17.10 1.21 34.15
C ALA A 14 -17.20 -0.31 33.82
N ILE A 15 -16.12 -0.91 33.32
CA ILE A 15 -16.09 -2.36 32.97
C ILE A 15 -15.84 -3.25 34.21
N VAL A 16 -15.24 -2.71 35.28
CA VAL A 16 -14.88 -3.50 36.48
C VAL A 16 -16.07 -3.71 37.43
N TYR A 17 -17.19 -2.99 37.30
CA TYR A 17 -18.28 -3.03 38.28
C TYR A 17 -19.42 -4.04 37.97
N HIS A 18 -19.33 -4.85 36.92
CA HIS A 18 -20.36 -5.85 36.60
C HIS A 18 -19.83 -7.23 36.20
N SER A 19 -18.84 -7.75 36.91
CA SER A 19 -18.46 -9.16 36.80
C SER A 19 -18.85 -9.93 38.07
N GLU A 20 -20.09 -10.33 38.17
CA GLU A 20 -20.46 -11.47 39.02
C GLU A 20 -19.99 -12.75 38.31
N ALA A 21 -19.06 -13.44 38.96
CA ALA A 21 -18.60 -14.74 38.53
C ALA A 21 -19.74 -15.74 38.58
N LYS A 22 -20.27 -16.15 37.43
CA LYS A 22 -21.09 -17.35 37.28
C LYS A 22 -20.19 -18.50 36.85
N GLY A 23 -20.30 -19.55 37.64
CA GLY A 23 -19.44 -20.72 37.65
C GLY A 23 -19.41 -21.50 36.32
N ILE A 24 -18.34 -22.25 36.23
CA ILE A 24 -18.08 -23.27 35.23
C ILE A 24 -19.26 -24.26 35.16
N TYR A 25 -20.03 -24.20 34.09
CA TYR A 25 -20.94 -25.29 33.72
C TYR A 25 -20.40 -25.96 32.46
N THR A 26 -20.02 -27.20 32.62
CA THR A 26 -19.87 -28.15 31.50
C THR A 26 -21.27 -28.37 30.91
N SER A 27 -21.53 -27.91 29.70
CA SER A 27 -22.73 -28.21 29.00
C SER A 27 -22.51 -29.38 28.06
N GLU A 28 -23.07 -30.52 28.43
CA GLU A 28 -23.45 -31.57 27.48
C GLU A 28 -24.51 -31.04 26.50
N ASN A 29 -24.29 -31.38 25.23
CA ASN A 29 -25.23 -31.48 24.12
C ASN A 29 -26.48 -30.58 24.16
N SER A 30 -26.51 -29.61 23.27
CA SER A 30 -27.76 -29.28 22.60
C SER A 30 -27.51 -28.91 21.14
N ASP A 31 -27.96 -29.77 20.25
CA ASP A 31 -28.18 -29.46 18.83
C ASP A 31 -29.05 -28.22 18.72
N LYS A 32 -28.43 -27.08 18.39
CA LYS A 32 -29.14 -25.94 17.84
C LYS A 32 -28.44 -25.57 16.52
N GLU A 33 -29.09 -26.01 15.44
CA GLU A 33 -28.83 -25.55 14.09
C GLU A 33 -28.85 -24.02 14.07
N SER A 34 -27.70 -23.46 13.67
CA SER A 34 -27.62 -22.04 13.44
C SER A 34 -28.44 -21.65 12.21
N ILE A 35 -29.36 -20.73 12.38
CA ILE A 35 -30.36 -20.21 11.42
C ILE A 35 -29.70 -19.41 10.27
N TYR A 36 -28.57 -19.85 9.74
CA TYR A 36 -27.92 -19.28 8.56
C TYR A 36 -27.82 -20.25 7.38
N VAL A 37 -28.67 -21.29 7.37
CA VAL A 37 -28.74 -22.21 6.24
C VAL A 37 -29.88 -21.78 5.33
N ASN A 38 -29.54 -21.02 4.30
CA ASN A 38 -30.38 -21.08 3.10
C ASN A 38 -30.18 -22.47 2.49
N ASN A 39 -31.26 -23.26 2.47
CA ASN A 39 -31.32 -24.57 1.84
C ASN A 39 -30.82 -24.54 0.40
N ALA A 40 -29.57 -24.93 0.20
CA ALA A 40 -29.05 -25.40 -1.05
C ALA A 40 -27.92 -26.36 -0.75
N ASP A 41 -28.21 -27.64 -0.89
CA ASP A 41 -27.32 -28.82 -0.89
C ASP A 41 -26.11 -28.71 0.07
N SER A 42 -26.35 -29.04 1.32
CA SER A 42 -25.32 -29.21 2.32
C SER A 42 -24.65 -30.57 2.15
N SER A 43 -23.82 -30.73 1.13
CA SER A 43 -22.71 -31.65 1.26
C SER A 43 -21.75 -31.02 2.27
N ARG A 44 -21.72 -31.54 3.50
CA ARG A 44 -20.77 -31.16 4.53
C ARG A 44 -19.37 -31.45 4.00
N ILE A 45 -18.71 -30.42 3.48
CA ILE A 45 -17.28 -30.46 3.26
C ILE A 45 -16.67 -30.31 4.66
N HIS A 46 -16.15 -31.38 5.20
CA HIS A 46 -15.31 -31.32 6.41
C HIS A 46 -14.04 -30.55 6.03
N ASP A 47 -14.04 -29.27 6.27
CA ASP A 47 -12.80 -28.48 6.21
C ASP A 47 -11.93 -28.86 7.41
N LEU A 48 -10.61 -28.77 7.25
CA LEU A 48 -9.62 -29.19 8.27
C LEU A 48 -9.76 -28.46 9.61
N ASP A 49 -10.35 -27.28 9.62
CA ASP A 49 -10.94 -26.64 10.78
C ASP A 49 -12.32 -26.16 10.33
N GLU A 50 -13.31 -26.31 11.20
CA GLU A 50 -14.71 -25.98 10.98
C GLU A 50 -14.86 -24.53 10.43
N ILE A 51 -14.60 -24.36 9.13
CA ILE A 51 -14.86 -23.10 8.46
C ILE A 51 -16.36 -23.03 8.30
N ILE A 52 -16.98 -22.31 9.19
CA ILE A 52 -18.38 -21.90 9.06
C ILE A 52 -18.52 -21.33 7.66
N VAL A 53 -19.47 -21.86 6.90
CA VAL A 53 -19.79 -21.42 5.54
C VAL A 53 -20.26 -19.97 5.60
N VAL A 54 -19.31 -19.03 5.59
CA VAL A 54 -19.63 -17.62 5.57
C VAL A 54 -19.96 -17.24 4.13
N SER A 55 -21.14 -16.68 3.92
CA SER A 55 -21.55 -16.11 2.65
C SER A 55 -20.50 -15.15 2.14
N GLN A 56 -19.90 -15.43 0.97
CA GLN A 56 -18.96 -14.52 0.32
C GLN A 56 -19.70 -13.24 -0.09
N PRO A 57 -19.15 -12.03 0.14
CA PRO A 57 -19.85 -10.79 -0.15
C PRO A 57 -20.25 -10.64 -1.62
N LYS A 58 -19.37 -10.96 -2.55
CA LYS A 58 -19.57 -10.77 -3.99
C LYS A 58 -19.67 -12.07 -4.77
N GLU A 59 -18.88 -13.07 -4.41
CA GLU A 59 -18.89 -14.35 -5.10
C GLU A 59 -20.22 -15.08 -4.89
N SER A 60 -20.70 -15.72 -5.95
CA SER A 60 -21.97 -16.45 -5.93
C SER A 60 -21.87 -17.86 -5.33
N THR A 61 -20.63 -18.38 -5.17
CA THR A 61 -20.31 -19.67 -4.55
C THR A 61 -19.09 -19.55 -3.64
N LEU A 62 -18.82 -20.62 -2.86
CA LEU A 62 -17.63 -20.69 -2.01
C LEU A 62 -16.35 -20.55 -2.84
N LEU A 63 -15.30 -19.98 -2.25
CA LEU A 63 -14.02 -19.73 -2.95
C LEU A 63 -13.42 -21.01 -3.56
N ARG A 64 -13.54 -22.14 -2.86
CA ARG A 64 -13.03 -23.42 -3.33
C ARG A 64 -13.66 -23.90 -4.64
N TYR A 65 -14.87 -23.45 -4.97
CA TYR A 65 -15.55 -23.76 -6.24
C TYR A 65 -15.38 -22.67 -7.30
N GLN A 66 -14.67 -21.59 -6.97
CA GLN A 66 -14.34 -20.54 -7.91
C GLN A 66 -13.11 -20.98 -8.76
N PRO A 67 -13.08 -20.65 -10.05
CA PRO A 67 -11.92 -20.92 -10.89
C PRO A 67 -10.78 -19.92 -10.58
N MET A 68 -10.14 -20.04 -9.42
CA MET A 68 -9.04 -19.17 -9.02
C MET A 68 -8.18 -19.80 -7.92
N ALA A 69 -6.89 -19.46 -7.90
CA ALA A 69 -6.02 -19.80 -6.80
C ALA A 69 -6.32 -18.92 -5.58
N SER A 70 -6.54 -19.55 -4.42
CA SER A 70 -6.82 -18.84 -3.17
C SER A 70 -6.13 -19.52 -1.99
N SER A 71 -5.84 -18.74 -0.95
CA SER A 71 -5.39 -19.23 0.35
C SER A 71 -6.28 -18.61 1.42
N MET A 72 -6.83 -19.43 2.29
CA MET A 72 -7.71 -19.01 3.38
C MET A 72 -7.09 -19.39 4.71
N PHE A 73 -7.20 -18.50 5.70
CA PHE A 73 -6.74 -18.72 7.06
C PHE A 73 -7.89 -18.41 8.00
N SER A 74 -8.29 -19.39 8.80
CA SER A 74 -9.28 -19.21 9.87
C SER A 74 -8.68 -18.46 11.06
N SER A 75 -9.55 -18.05 12.00
CA SER A 75 -9.11 -17.47 13.28
C SER A 75 -8.09 -18.37 13.99
N THR A 76 -8.39 -19.66 14.10
CA THR A 76 -7.53 -20.65 14.75
C THR A 76 -6.18 -20.80 14.03
N GLU A 77 -6.17 -20.81 12.69
CA GLU A 77 -4.92 -20.87 11.93
C GLU A 77 -4.08 -19.60 12.08
N THR A 78 -4.69 -18.42 12.02
CA THR A 78 -3.97 -17.14 12.22
C THR A 78 -3.32 -17.07 13.60
N GLU A 79 -3.99 -17.57 14.63
CA GLU A 79 -3.44 -17.65 15.99
C GLU A 79 -2.31 -18.66 16.12
N LYS A 80 -2.48 -19.89 15.62
CA LYS A 80 -1.46 -20.95 15.65
C LYS A 80 -0.20 -20.58 14.87
N LEU A 81 -0.35 -19.91 13.73
CA LEU A 81 0.74 -19.47 12.87
C LEU A 81 1.36 -18.13 13.32
N GLY A 82 0.77 -17.48 14.31
CA GLY A 82 1.23 -16.20 14.85
C GLY A 82 1.06 -15.03 13.90
N ILE A 83 0.10 -15.08 12.98
CA ILE A 83 -0.16 -14.02 11.99
C ILE A 83 -0.81 -12.82 12.70
N ARG A 84 -0.07 -11.72 12.84
CA ARG A 84 -0.48 -10.47 13.50
C ARG A 84 -0.43 -9.28 12.56
N ASP A 85 0.23 -9.48 11.44
CA ASP A 85 0.50 -8.51 10.39
C ASP A 85 0.26 -9.13 9.03
N ILE A 86 -0.19 -8.34 8.05
CA ILE A 86 -0.36 -8.83 6.68
C ILE A 86 0.97 -9.30 6.07
N SER A 87 2.09 -8.70 6.49
CA SER A 87 3.43 -9.09 6.03
C SER A 87 3.79 -10.54 6.35
N GLU A 88 3.28 -11.08 7.46
CA GLU A 88 3.55 -12.46 7.89
C GLU A 88 2.89 -13.50 6.99
N LEU A 89 1.86 -13.10 6.21
CA LEU A 89 1.28 -13.95 5.15
C LEU A 89 2.30 -14.36 4.09
N SER A 90 3.40 -13.61 3.93
CA SER A 90 4.50 -13.95 3.02
C SER A 90 5.16 -15.31 3.34
N ASN A 91 5.03 -15.77 4.58
CA ASN A 91 5.59 -17.05 5.02
C ASN A 91 4.69 -18.26 4.66
N TYR A 92 3.41 -18.00 4.35
CA TYR A 92 2.38 -19.06 4.26
C TYR A 92 1.64 -19.08 2.93
N VAL A 93 1.62 -17.96 2.19
CA VAL A 93 0.90 -17.85 0.92
C VAL A 93 1.87 -18.00 -0.26
N PRO A 94 1.68 -19.02 -1.12
CA PRO A 94 2.54 -19.19 -2.29
C PRO A 94 2.49 -17.96 -3.20
N GLY A 95 3.68 -17.50 -3.64
CA GLY A 95 3.79 -16.37 -4.56
C GLY A 95 3.45 -15.00 -3.99
N PHE A 96 3.11 -14.90 -2.69
CA PHE A 96 2.87 -13.63 -2.01
C PHE A 96 4.15 -13.15 -1.31
N GLN A 97 4.51 -11.91 -1.50
CA GLN A 97 5.65 -11.27 -0.84
C GLN A 97 5.28 -9.85 -0.41
N MET A 98 5.67 -9.49 0.80
CA MET A 98 5.49 -8.14 1.33
C MET A 98 6.80 -7.65 1.96
N PRO A 99 7.80 -7.27 1.15
CA PRO A 99 9.03 -6.70 1.67
C PRO A 99 8.75 -5.38 2.37
N SER A 100 9.35 -5.20 3.54
CA SER A 100 9.33 -3.93 4.25
C SER A 100 10.49 -3.05 3.79
N TYR A 101 10.21 -1.79 3.52
CA TYR A 101 11.22 -0.78 3.19
C TYR A 101 11.44 0.19 4.35
N GLY A 102 11.33 -0.32 5.56
CA GLY A 102 11.71 0.40 6.77
C GLY A 102 10.60 1.17 7.48
N SER A 103 9.35 1.12 7.00
CA SER A 103 8.20 1.69 7.73
C SER A 103 6.87 1.07 7.30
N ARG A 104 5.82 1.31 8.08
CA ARG A 104 4.43 0.96 7.72
C ARG A 104 3.96 1.63 6.42
N LEU A 105 4.46 2.82 6.10
CA LEU A 105 4.17 3.54 4.86
C LEU A 105 4.70 2.82 3.62
N THR A 106 5.91 2.30 3.70
CA THR A 106 6.68 1.85 2.54
C THR A 106 6.58 0.37 2.26
N SER A 107 5.64 -0.33 2.89
CA SER A 107 5.36 -1.73 2.60
C SER A 107 4.74 -1.90 1.21
N SER A 108 5.19 -2.89 0.48
CA SER A 108 4.73 -3.18 -0.88
C SER A 108 4.28 -4.62 -0.99
N PHE A 109 3.15 -4.81 -1.66
CA PHE A 109 2.56 -6.13 -1.87
C PHE A 109 2.90 -6.63 -3.26
N TYR A 110 3.36 -7.86 -3.35
CA TYR A 110 3.62 -8.56 -4.59
C TYR A 110 2.92 -9.92 -4.57
N ILE A 111 2.20 -10.25 -5.63
CA ILE A 111 1.68 -11.59 -5.91
C ILE A 111 2.12 -11.97 -7.31
N ARG A 112 2.73 -13.14 -7.45
CA ARG A 112 3.22 -13.64 -8.75
C ARG A 112 4.20 -12.69 -9.45
N GLY A 113 5.01 -11.95 -8.66
CA GLY A 113 5.93 -10.93 -9.16
C GLY A 113 5.28 -9.61 -9.56
N ILE A 114 3.94 -9.49 -9.50
CA ILE A 114 3.21 -8.26 -9.78
C ILE A 114 2.97 -7.50 -8.48
N GLY A 115 3.43 -6.25 -8.45
CA GLY A 115 3.32 -5.40 -7.26
C GLY A 115 3.76 -3.98 -7.53
N SER A 116 3.80 -3.15 -6.49
CA SER A 116 4.16 -1.75 -6.61
C SER A 116 4.89 -1.25 -5.36
N ARG A 117 6.09 -0.73 -5.56
CA ARG A 117 6.81 -0.02 -4.50
C ARG A 117 6.30 1.43 -4.33
N ILE A 118 5.97 2.12 -5.41
CA ILE A 118 5.61 3.54 -5.44
C ILE A 118 4.26 3.70 -6.14
N ASN A 119 3.52 4.76 -5.81
CA ASN A 119 2.23 5.14 -6.39
C ASN A 119 1.12 4.10 -6.15
N ASN A 120 0.20 3.93 -7.12
CA ASN A 120 -0.98 3.10 -6.97
C ASN A 120 -0.63 1.63 -6.69
N PRO A 121 -1.36 0.95 -5.80
CA PRO A 121 -1.16 -0.47 -5.53
C PRO A 121 -1.57 -1.34 -6.72
N ALA A 122 -0.93 -2.52 -6.86
CA ALA A 122 -1.32 -3.55 -7.83
C ALA A 122 -2.15 -4.67 -7.18
N ILE A 123 -2.22 -4.68 -5.85
CA ILE A 123 -2.97 -5.66 -5.07
C ILE A 123 -3.95 -4.88 -4.18
N GLY A 124 -5.21 -5.30 -4.18
CA GLY A 124 -6.25 -4.74 -3.34
C GLY A 124 -6.19 -5.29 -1.91
N VAL A 125 -6.58 -4.46 -0.93
CA VAL A 125 -6.79 -4.90 0.44
C VAL A 125 -8.17 -4.46 0.89
N TYR A 126 -8.94 -5.40 1.43
CA TYR A 126 -10.28 -5.16 1.95
C TYR A 126 -10.36 -5.55 3.41
N LEU A 127 -10.93 -4.69 4.24
CA LEU A 127 -11.22 -4.93 5.65
C LEU A 127 -12.74 -4.91 5.84
N ASP A 128 -13.34 -6.04 6.24
CA ASP A 128 -14.78 -6.18 6.48
C ASP A 128 -15.67 -5.68 5.32
N GLY A 129 -15.23 -5.93 4.07
CA GLY A 129 -15.92 -5.51 2.85
C GLY A 129 -15.54 -4.10 2.35
N MET A 130 -14.81 -3.34 3.13
CA MET A 130 -14.37 -1.99 2.82
C MET A 130 -13.01 -2.00 2.10
N PRO A 131 -12.87 -1.40 0.91
CA PRO A 131 -11.57 -1.27 0.26
C PRO A 131 -10.69 -0.25 0.99
N LEU A 132 -9.42 -0.59 1.21
CA LEU A 132 -8.41 0.37 1.63
C LEU A 132 -7.87 1.09 0.39
N LEU A 133 -7.84 2.43 0.43
CA LEU A 133 -7.67 3.22 -0.79
C LEU A 133 -6.22 3.49 -1.18
N THR A 134 -5.31 3.53 -0.19
CA THR A 134 -3.88 3.84 -0.42
C THR A 134 -2.97 2.82 0.26
N LYS A 135 -1.75 2.70 -0.24
CA LYS A 135 -0.73 1.82 0.37
C LYS A 135 -0.39 2.19 1.81
N SER A 136 -0.46 3.47 2.15
CA SER A 136 -0.28 3.94 3.54
C SER A 136 -1.30 3.34 4.52
N ALA A 137 -2.46 2.91 4.01
CA ALA A 137 -3.51 2.27 4.79
C ALA A 137 -3.38 0.74 4.86
N PHE A 138 -2.57 0.10 4.02
CA PHE A 138 -2.59 -1.36 3.85
C PHE A 138 -1.95 -2.11 5.01
N ASN A 139 -0.79 -1.66 5.47
CA ASN A 139 -0.07 -2.33 6.54
C ASN A 139 -0.61 -1.88 7.90
N GLN A 140 -1.70 -2.51 8.33
CA GLN A 140 -2.34 -2.30 9.63
C GLN A 140 -2.07 -3.50 10.53
N HIS A 141 -2.09 -3.28 11.85
CA HIS A 141 -2.15 -4.37 12.81
C HIS A 141 -3.51 -5.09 12.68
N ILE A 142 -3.48 -6.42 12.57
CA ILE A 142 -4.69 -7.23 12.43
C ILE A 142 -5.04 -7.89 13.75
N TYR A 143 -6.26 -7.72 14.19
CA TYR A 143 -6.78 -8.23 15.46
C TYR A 143 -8.27 -8.52 15.34
N GLN A 144 -8.81 -9.31 16.26
CA GLN A 144 -10.22 -9.75 16.23
C GLN A 144 -10.57 -10.50 14.93
N ILE A 145 -9.65 -11.30 14.42
CA ILE A 145 -9.77 -11.91 13.10
C ILE A 145 -10.67 -13.14 13.15
N ASP A 146 -11.62 -13.20 12.21
CA ASP A 146 -12.40 -14.38 11.87
C ASP A 146 -11.71 -15.16 10.74
N ARG A 147 -11.36 -14.46 9.66
CA ARG A 147 -10.76 -15.06 8.48
C ARG A 147 -9.93 -14.08 7.68
N ILE A 148 -8.89 -14.61 7.03
CA ILE A 148 -8.11 -13.90 5.99
C ILE A 148 -8.17 -14.71 4.71
N ASP A 149 -8.55 -14.08 3.60
CA ASP A 149 -8.52 -14.67 2.27
C ASP A 149 -7.48 -13.94 1.41
N VAL A 150 -6.61 -14.69 0.73
CA VAL A 150 -5.69 -14.16 -0.28
C VAL A 150 -6.04 -14.78 -1.63
N LEU A 151 -6.54 -13.95 -2.55
CA LEU A 151 -6.89 -14.34 -3.91
C LEU A 151 -5.72 -13.98 -4.82
N ARG A 152 -5.15 -14.96 -5.50
CA ARG A 152 -3.96 -14.81 -6.35
C ARG A 152 -4.36 -14.67 -7.81
N GLY A 153 -3.64 -13.80 -8.53
CA GLY A 153 -4.00 -13.41 -9.89
C GLY A 153 -5.11 -12.34 -9.93
N PRO A 154 -5.37 -11.76 -11.10
CA PRO A 154 -6.26 -10.62 -11.28
C PRO A 154 -7.68 -10.86 -10.74
N GLN A 155 -8.21 -9.87 -10.01
CA GLN A 155 -9.57 -9.88 -9.49
C GLN A 155 -10.41 -8.73 -10.07
N GLY A 156 -10.05 -8.26 -11.27
CA GLY A 156 -10.62 -7.06 -11.87
C GLY A 156 -12.13 -7.09 -12.07
N THR A 157 -12.74 -8.23 -12.39
CA THR A 157 -14.17 -8.31 -12.70
C THR A 157 -15.06 -7.95 -11.51
N LEU A 158 -14.82 -8.49 -10.32
CA LEU A 158 -15.64 -8.19 -9.15
C LEU A 158 -15.11 -7.01 -8.31
N TYR A 159 -13.79 -6.78 -8.31
CA TYR A 159 -13.15 -5.81 -7.41
C TYR A 159 -12.58 -4.58 -8.13
N GLY A 160 -12.35 -4.65 -9.45
CA GLY A 160 -12.00 -3.50 -10.29
C GLY A 160 -10.56 -3.04 -10.12
N MET A 161 -10.42 -1.74 -9.92
CA MET A 161 -9.14 -1.04 -9.88
C MET A 161 -8.17 -1.60 -8.81
N ASN A 162 -6.87 -1.63 -9.16
CA ASN A 162 -5.78 -1.98 -8.25
C ASN A 162 -5.84 -3.42 -7.70
N THR A 163 -6.41 -4.34 -8.49
CA THR A 163 -6.46 -5.78 -8.18
C THR A 163 -5.81 -6.63 -9.27
N GLU A 164 -4.78 -6.10 -9.91
CA GLU A 164 -4.07 -6.71 -11.03
C GLU A 164 -3.27 -7.95 -10.64
N GLY A 165 -2.59 -7.92 -9.49
CA GLY A 165 -1.83 -9.05 -8.96
C GLY A 165 -2.65 -9.96 -8.06
N GLY A 166 -3.70 -9.44 -7.43
CA GLY A 166 -4.53 -10.17 -6.48
C GLY A 166 -5.25 -9.30 -5.47
N LEU A 167 -5.73 -9.96 -4.43
CA LEU A 167 -6.58 -9.35 -3.41
C LEU A 167 -6.34 -10.00 -2.05
N VAL A 168 -6.22 -9.21 -0.99
CA VAL A 168 -6.25 -9.66 0.41
C VAL A 168 -7.54 -9.17 1.06
N ARG A 169 -8.29 -10.06 1.69
CA ARG A 169 -9.52 -9.74 2.41
C ARG A 169 -9.38 -10.19 3.85
N ILE A 170 -9.71 -9.31 4.77
CA ILE A 170 -9.66 -9.54 6.20
C ILE A 170 -11.06 -9.36 6.76
N TYR A 171 -11.53 -10.33 7.51
CA TYR A 171 -12.83 -10.31 8.16
C TYR A 171 -12.67 -10.39 9.67
N SER A 172 -13.35 -9.50 10.39
CA SER A 172 -13.44 -9.52 11.84
C SER A 172 -14.51 -10.49 12.32
N LYS A 173 -14.36 -11.04 13.54
CA LYS A 173 -15.38 -11.87 14.19
C LYS A 173 -16.71 -11.14 14.32
N ASN A 174 -17.80 -11.83 13.99
CA ASN A 174 -19.15 -11.29 14.09
C ASN A 174 -19.67 -11.43 15.53
N PRO A 175 -20.03 -10.32 16.24
CA PRO A 175 -20.47 -10.39 17.63
C PRO A 175 -21.79 -11.15 17.85
N LEU A 176 -22.61 -11.40 16.80
CA LEU A 176 -23.76 -12.28 16.92
C LEU A 176 -23.38 -13.77 17.05
N ALA A 177 -22.22 -14.15 16.48
CA ALA A 177 -21.71 -15.53 16.50
C ALA A 177 -20.81 -15.84 17.69
N TYR A 178 -20.32 -14.82 18.37
CA TYR A 178 -19.38 -14.94 19.50
C TYR A 178 -19.95 -14.26 20.73
N ASP A 179 -19.62 -14.77 21.92
CA ASP A 179 -20.00 -14.21 23.21
C ASP A 179 -18.83 -14.33 24.19
N GLY A 180 -18.67 -13.34 25.09
CA GLY A 180 -17.60 -13.34 26.09
C GLY A 180 -16.45 -12.38 25.76
N THR A 181 -15.28 -12.67 26.32
CA THR A 181 -14.12 -11.79 26.23
C THR A 181 -12.87 -12.56 25.81
N ASP A 182 -12.27 -12.14 24.72
CA ASP A 182 -10.96 -12.62 24.27
C ASP A 182 -9.87 -11.69 24.82
N VAL A 183 -8.85 -12.27 25.45
CA VAL A 183 -7.65 -11.53 25.91
C VAL A 183 -6.42 -12.22 25.37
N LYS A 184 -5.51 -11.45 24.79
CA LYS A 184 -4.23 -11.93 24.27
C LYS A 184 -3.10 -11.07 24.80
N ILE A 185 -2.10 -11.71 25.39
CA ILE A 185 -0.93 -11.06 25.95
C ILE A 185 0.30 -11.70 25.32
N GLY A 186 1.20 -10.90 24.78
CA GLY A 186 2.47 -11.32 24.21
C GLY A 186 3.64 -10.54 24.78
N ILE A 187 4.69 -11.23 25.16
CA ILE A 187 5.96 -10.65 25.57
C ILE A 187 7.10 -11.35 24.84
N GLY A 188 8.17 -10.63 24.58
CA GLY A 188 9.29 -11.21 23.82
C GLY A 188 10.58 -10.38 23.93
N SER A 189 11.57 -10.77 23.14
CA SER A 189 12.85 -10.08 23.09
C SER A 189 12.68 -8.62 22.62
N ARG A 190 13.65 -7.77 22.97
CA ARG A 190 13.63 -6.33 22.67
C ARG A 190 12.41 -5.59 23.22
N LEU A 191 11.94 -6.01 24.39
CA LEU A 191 10.73 -5.49 25.03
C LEU A 191 9.52 -5.55 24.08
N TYR A 192 9.42 -6.63 23.30
CA TYR A 192 8.18 -6.90 22.56
C TYR A 192 7.06 -7.08 23.57
N ARG A 193 5.98 -6.35 23.37
CA ARG A 193 4.78 -6.34 24.20
C ARG A 193 3.57 -6.20 23.30
N ASN A 194 2.68 -7.14 23.41
CA ASN A 194 1.39 -7.15 22.73
C ASN A 194 0.30 -7.34 23.76
N PHE A 195 -0.73 -6.54 23.68
CA PHE A 195 -1.95 -6.68 24.47
C PHE A 195 -3.13 -6.46 23.54
N GLU A 196 -4.02 -7.44 23.48
CA GLU A 196 -5.27 -7.34 22.74
C GLU A 196 -6.41 -7.76 23.65
N ILE A 197 -7.51 -7.03 23.60
CA ILE A 197 -8.76 -7.37 24.31
C ILE A 197 -9.93 -7.12 23.39
N THR A 198 -10.84 -8.06 23.36
CA THR A 198 -12.13 -7.93 22.69
C THR A 198 -13.24 -8.45 23.58
N ASN A 199 -14.26 -7.65 23.78
CA ASN A 199 -15.47 -8.07 24.48
C ASN A 199 -16.64 -8.12 23.49
N TYR A 200 -17.36 -9.24 23.47
CA TYR A 200 -18.54 -9.48 22.64
C TYR A 200 -19.76 -9.51 23.56
N LEU A 201 -20.74 -8.66 23.29
CA LEU A 201 -21.94 -8.50 24.09
C LEU A 201 -23.18 -8.73 23.22
N LYS A 202 -23.93 -9.79 23.49
CA LYS A 202 -25.25 -9.98 22.92
C LYS A 202 -26.25 -9.10 23.66
N LEU A 203 -26.83 -8.13 22.96
CA LEU A 203 -27.87 -7.25 23.47
C LEU A 203 -29.27 -7.92 23.39
N SER A 204 -29.45 -8.78 22.38
CA SER A 204 -30.60 -9.65 22.16
C SER A 204 -30.20 -10.78 21.20
N ASP A 205 -31.10 -11.70 20.90
CA ASP A 205 -30.86 -12.76 19.91
C ASP A 205 -30.50 -12.21 18.51
N ASN A 206 -30.96 -11.00 18.21
CA ASN A 206 -30.79 -10.37 16.90
C ASN A 206 -29.85 -9.17 16.91
N SER A 207 -29.28 -8.79 18.05
CA SER A 207 -28.42 -7.60 18.18
C SER A 207 -27.23 -7.89 19.06
N ALA A 208 -26.06 -7.51 18.58
CA ALA A 208 -24.81 -7.65 19.35
C ALA A 208 -23.85 -6.51 19.02
N ILE A 209 -22.96 -6.24 19.98
CA ILE A 209 -21.89 -5.26 19.86
C ILE A 209 -20.58 -5.89 20.30
N SER A 210 -19.48 -5.51 19.67
CA SER A 210 -18.15 -5.81 20.18
C SER A 210 -17.32 -4.55 20.34
N PHE A 211 -16.48 -4.55 21.37
CA PHE A 211 -15.47 -3.54 21.62
C PHE A 211 -14.12 -4.22 21.66
N SER A 212 -13.20 -3.76 20.84
CA SER A 212 -11.84 -4.30 20.79
C SER A 212 -10.82 -3.20 21.00
N GLY A 213 -9.68 -3.54 21.61
CA GLY A 213 -8.54 -2.65 21.71
C GLY A 213 -7.25 -3.44 21.65
N PHE A 214 -6.20 -2.81 21.15
CA PHE A 214 -4.87 -3.39 21.15
C PHE A 214 -3.79 -2.35 21.47
N TYR A 215 -2.68 -2.83 22.00
CA TYR A 215 -1.41 -2.14 22.07
C TYR A 215 -0.31 -3.12 21.66
N ASN A 216 0.54 -2.72 20.72
CA ASN A 216 1.68 -3.51 20.27
C ASN A 216 2.92 -2.62 20.19
N GLY A 217 4.08 -3.14 20.63
CA GLY A 217 5.32 -2.39 20.58
C GLY A 217 6.57 -3.23 20.77
N ASN A 218 7.67 -2.73 20.24
CA ASN A 218 9.00 -3.27 20.49
C ASN A 218 10.05 -2.16 20.41
N ASN A 219 11.23 -2.40 21.01
CA ASN A 219 12.33 -1.45 21.03
C ASN A 219 13.30 -1.61 19.84
N GLY A 220 12.94 -2.38 18.82
CA GLY A 220 13.72 -2.56 17.60
C GLY A 220 15.00 -3.39 17.79
N PHE A 221 15.57 -3.80 16.66
CA PHE A 221 16.77 -4.65 16.56
C PHE A 221 17.96 -3.90 15.95
N ILE A 222 17.69 -2.91 15.10
CA ILE A 222 18.69 -2.19 14.33
C ILE A 222 19.11 -0.92 15.06
N ARG A 223 20.41 -0.70 15.19
CA ARG A 223 20.99 0.50 15.82
C ARG A 223 21.62 1.39 14.76
N ASN A 224 21.29 2.66 14.78
CA ASN A 224 22.00 3.69 14.03
C ASN A 224 23.34 3.97 14.70
N GLN A 225 24.44 3.83 13.98
CA GLN A 225 25.80 3.99 14.51
C GLN A 225 26.14 5.45 14.85
N THR A 226 25.61 6.41 14.08
CA THR A 226 25.86 7.84 14.28
C THR A 226 25.16 8.37 15.51
N THR A 227 23.88 8.08 15.69
CA THR A 227 23.07 8.60 16.81
C THR A 227 23.06 7.68 18.04
N GLY A 228 23.46 6.42 17.90
CA GLY A 228 23.39 5.41 18.93
C GLY A 228 21.96 4.93 19.27
N LYS A 229 20.92 5.47 18.63
CA LYS A 229 19.51 5.13 18.88
C LYS A 229 19.07 3.91 18.09
N ARG A 230 17.94 3.34 18.48
CA ARG A 230 17.26 2.34 17.66
C ARG A 230 16.57 3.02 16.47
N ALA A 231 16.64 2.38 15.30
CA ALA A 231 16.12 2.92 14.06
C ALA A 231 14.88 2.17 13.54
N ASP A 232 14.36 1.22 14.32
CA ASP A 232 13.25 0.35 13.95
C ASP A 232 12.30 0.04 15.12
N ASP A 233 12.31 0.85 16.19
CA ASP A 233 11.35 0.72 17.27
C ASP A 233 9.95 1.14 16.81
N ILE A 234 8.93 0.47 17.36
CA ILE A 234 7.53 0.72 17.02
C ILE A 234 6.65 0.70 18.27
N ASN A 235 5.67 1.60 18.28
CA ASN A 235 4.55 1.61 19.23
C ASN A 235 3.28 1.88 18.43
N GLU A 236 2.31 1.01 18.59
CA GLU A 236 1.03 1.13 17.92
C GLU A 236 -0.11 0.75 18.85
N ALA A 237 -1.24 1.38 18.67
CA ALA A 237 -2.45 1.13 19.43
C ALA A 237 -3.68 1.40 18.58
N GLY A 238 -4.78 0.77 18.93
CA GLY A 238 -6.02 0.99 18.23
C GLY A 238 -7.22 0.42 18.95
N GLY A 239 -8.38 0.64 18.35
CA GLY A 239 -9.63 0.12 18.86
C GLY A 239 -10.69 0.02 17.77
N LYS A 240 -11.56 -0.97 17.91
CA LYS A 240 -12.63 -1.28 16.96
C LYS A 240 -13.95 -1.43 17.70
N ILE A 241 -14.99 -0.89 17.09
CA ILE A 241 -16.39 -1.12 17.50
C ILE A 241 -17.10 -1.77 16.32
N ARG A 242 -17.83 -2.84 16.57
CA ARG A 242 -18.72 -3.46 15.58
C ARG A 242 -20.09 -3.68 16.18
N ILE A 243 -21.12 -3.25 15.48
CA ILE A 243 -22.52 -3.37 15.88
C ILE A 243 -23.25 -4.11 14.78
N VAL A 244 -23.84 -5.27 15.12
CA VAL A 244 -24.62 -6.05 14.19
C VAL A 244 -26.05 -6.14 14.71
N ASN A 245 -27.01 -5.81 13.85
CA ASN A 245 -28.43 -5.88 14.14
C ASN A 245 -29.17 -6.57 12.99
N GLN A 246 -29.74 -7.72 13.26
CA GLN A 246 -30.66 -8.41 12.38
C GLN A 246 -32.08 -7.89 12.65
N TYR A 247 -32.41 -6.71 12.07
CA TYR A 247 -33.72 -6.05 12.25
C TYR A 247 -34.90 -6.96 11.91
N SER A 248 -34.71 -7.83 10.91
CA SER A 248 -35.69 -8.88 10.56
C SER A 248 -34.93 -10.09 9.97
N PRO A 249 -35.61 -11.25 9.79
CA PRO A 249 -34.99 -12.39 9.11
C PRO A 249 -34.44 -12.08 7.71
N ARG A 250 -34.82 -10.95 7.10
CA ARG A 250 -34.42 -10.52 5.76
C ARG A 250 -33.43 -9.36 5.76
N LEU A 251 -33.38 -8.58 6.85
CA LEU A 251 -32.62 -7.31 6.87
C LEU A 251 -31.62 -7.26 8.01
N THR A 252 -30.35 -7.13 7.68
CA THR A 252 -29.26 -7.01 8.65
C THR A 252 -28.48 -5.71 8.39
N TYR A 253 -28.18 -5.02 9.47
CA TYR A 253 -27.25 -3.88 9.52
C TYR A 253 -25.98 -4.30 10.25
N ASP A 254 -24.81 -3.95 9.71
CA ASP A 254 -23.50 -4.23 10.29
C ASP A 254 -22.65 -2.97 10.18
N PHE A 255 -22.43 -2.30 11.29
CA PHE A 255 -21.62 -1.09 11.39
C PHE A 255 -20.29 -1.40 12.04
N ILE A 256 -19.22 -0.91 11.46
CA ILE A 256 -17.85 -1.09 11.92
C ILE A 256 -17.13 0.26 11.92
N ALA A 257 -16.36 0.53 12.98
CA ALA A 257 -15.42 1.64 13.05
C ALA A 257 -14.13 1.14 13.70
N ASP A 258 -12.99 1.28 13.02
CA ASP A 258 -11.66 0.83 13.43
C ASP A 258 -10.69 2.01 13.34
N TYR A 259 -10.10 2.39 14.48
CA TYR A 259 -9.08 3.44 14.57
C TYR A 259 -7.74 2.83 14.98
N GLN A 260 -6.66 3.20 14.27
CA GLN A 260 -5.31 2.79 14.60
C GLN A 260 -4.33 3.96 14.57
N TYR A 261 -3.44 3.95 15.55
CA TYR A 261 -2.32 4.87 15.70
C TYR A 261 -1.01 4.11 15.60
N VAL A 262 -0.04 4.65 14.85
CA VAL A 262 1.32 4.12 14.73
C VAL A 262 2.31 5.25 14.99
N ASN A 263 3.31 4.97 15.82
CA ASN A 263 4.50 5.78 16.02
C ASN A 263 5.71 4.86 15.97
N GLN A 264 6.56 5.03 14.95
CA GLN A 264 7.74 4.21 14.76
C GLN A 264 8.94 5.04 14.32
N ALA A 265 10.15 4.63 14.71
CA ALA A 265 11.36 4.94 13.99
C ALA A 265 11.32 4.22 12.63
N GLY A 266 12.07 4.67 11.67
CA GLY A 266 11.96 4.08 10.34
C GLY A 266 13.19 4.27 9.47
N PHE A 267 13.14 3.63 8.31
CA PHE A 267 14.12 3.75 7.24
C PHE A 267 15.55 3.37 7.66
N PRO A 268 15.76 2.23 8.37
CA PRO A 268 17.08 1.83 8.87
C PRO A 268 17.95 1.25 7.73
N TYR A 269 18.21 2.03 6.71
CA TYR A 269 19.03 1.62 5.58
C TYR A 269 20.50 1.68 5.92
N GLY A 270 21.26 0.69 5.45
CA GLY A 270 22.70 0.64 5.52
C GLY A 270 23.29 0.42 4.13
N GLU A 271 24.56 0.75 3.96
CA GLU A 271 25.29 0.53 2.72
C GLU A 271 25.46 -0.95 2.43
N LEU A 272 25.17 -1.37 1.20
CA LEU A 272 25.35 -2.74 0.73
C LEU A 272 26.72 -2.88 0.07
N ASP A 273 27.60 -3.70 0.65
CA ASP A 273 28.79 -4.17 0.00
C ASP A 273 28.42 -5.20 -1.09
N LEU A 274 28.56 -4.81 -2.33
CA LEU A 274 28.22 -5.64 -3.48
C LEU A 274 29.17 -6.84 -3.69
N GLN A 275 30.37 -6.83 -3.09
CA GLN A 275 31.34 -7.91 -3.25
C GLN A 275 31.01 -9.11 -2.35
N ASN A 276 30.62 -8.84 -1.11
CA ASN A 276 30.35 -9.88 -0.12
C ASN A 276 28.87 -10.01 0.25
N GLY A 277 28.00 -9.13 -0.27
CA GLY A 277 26.56 -9.10 0.01
C GLY A 277 26.21 -8.67 1.44
N HIS A 278 27.15 -8.13 2.20
CA HIS A 278 26.95 -7.67 3.56
C HIS A 278 26.35 -6.25 3.57
N THR A 279 25.32 -6.04 4.39
CA THR A 279 24.74 -4.71 4.63
C THR A 279 25.30 -4.14 5.93
N ALA A 280 25.91 -2.96 5.87
CA ALA A 280 26.41 -2.24 7.03
C ALA A 280 25.24 -1.77 7.92
N SER A 281 25.54 -1.47 9.19
CA SER A 281 24.56 -0.81 10.05
C SER A 281 24.25 0.61 9.57
N PRO A 282 23.02 1.13 9.78
CA PRO A 282 22.68 2.50 9.42
C PRO A 282 23.58 3.54 10.09
N THR A 283 23.92 4.60 9.36
CA THR A 283 24.77 5.70 9.81
C THR A 283 24.12 7.08 9.68
N MET A 284 22.81 7.13 9.59
CA MET A 284 22.05 8.37 9.41
C MET A 284 22.36 9.42 10.48
N ASN A 285 22.53 10.68 10.08
CA ASN A 285 22.76 11.79 10.99
C ASN A 285 21.48 12.31 11.65
N ARG A 286 20.30 11.99 11.09
CA ARG A 286 18.99 12.42 11.57
C ARG A 286 18.12 11.24 12.00
N ASP A 287 17.24 11.48 13.00
CA ASP A 287 16.23 10.50 13.42
C ASP A 287 15.11 10.42 12.37
N CYS A 288 14.95 9.27 11.76
CA CYS A 288 13.84 8.98 10.86
C CYS A 288 12.62 8.50 11.65
N SER A 289 11.42 8.88 11.21
CA SER A 289 10.19 8.50 11.90
C SER A 289 9.00 8.40 10.96
N TYR A 290 8.02 7.60 11.37
CA TYR A 290 6.70 7.54 10.75
C TYR A 290 5.61 7.56 11.80
N LEU A 291 4.71 8.52 11.66
CA LEU A 291 3.51 8.68 12.49
C LEU A 291 2.29 8.49 11.60
N ARG A 292 1.28 7.71 12.05
CA ARG A 292 0.04 7.52 11.31
C ARG A 292 -1.16 7.45 12.23
N ASN A 293 -2.23 8.13 11.84
CA ASN A 293 -3.59 7.97 12.36
C ASN A 293 -4.47 7.51 11.21
N ILE A 294 -5.21 6.43 11.38
CA ILE A 294 -6.16 5.93 10.39
C ILE A 294 -7.48 5.60 11.07
N LEU A 295 -8.58 6.00 10.46
CA LEU A 295 -9.94 5.59 10.81
C LEU A 295 -10.57 4.96 9.58
N ASN A 296 -11.02 3.72 9.73
CA ASN A 296 -11.83 3.01 8.76
C ASN A 296 -13.23 2.82 9.33
N SER A 297 -14.26 3.17 8.59
CA SER A 297 -15.63 2.98 9.02
C SER A 297 -16.49 2.46 7.87
N ALA A 298 -17.36 1.50 8.13
CA ALA A 298 -18.26 0.94 7.14
C ALA A 298 -19.65 0.65 7.73
N LEU A 299 -20.66 0.82 6.90
CA LEU A 299 -22.02 0.36 7.12
C LEU A 299 -22.37 -0.63 6.01
N ASN A 300 -22.54 -1.88 6.39
CA ASN A 300 -23.00 -2.95 5.52
C ASN A 300 -24.48 -3.20 5.77
N ILE A 301 -25.29 -3.13 4.73
CA ILE A 301 -26.73 -3.44 4.77
C ILE A 301 -26.96 -4.65 3.88
N ARG A 302 -27.53 -5.72 4.43
CA ARG A 302 -27.89 -6.92 3.69
C ARG A 302 -29.39 -7.12 3.75
N TYR A 303 -30.00 -7.25 2.58
CA TYR A 303 -31.42 -7.61 2.44
C TYR A 303 -31.56 -8.87 1.61
N THR A 304 -32.18 -9.90 2.17
CA THR A 304 -32.38 -11.21 1.51
C THR A 304 -33.87 -11.47 1.34
N SER A 305 -34.28 -11.79 0.12
CA SER A 305 -35.69 -12.17 -0.19
C SER A 305 -35.70 -13.32 -1.19
N GLY A 306 -36.10 -14.51 -0.72
CA GLY A 306 -36.01 -15.73 -1.53
C GLY A 306 -34.57 -15.99 -1.99
N ASP A 307 -34.37 -16.16 -3.28
CA ASP A 307 -33.06 -16.42 -3.92
C ASP A 307 -32.24 -15.15 -4.19
N ILE A 308 -32.71 -13.97 -3.79
CA ILE A 308 -32.04 -12.69 -4.07
C ILE A 308 -31.50 -12.12 -2.78
N THR A 309 -30.23 -11.71 -2.81
CA THR A 309 -29.57 -10.97 -1.74
C THR A 309 -29.02 -9.65 -2.30
N PHE A 310 -29.46 -8.55 -1.73
CA PHE A 310 -28.92 -7.22 -1.98
C PHE A 310 -27.96 -6.84 -0.85
N ASN A 311 -26.76 -6.41 -1.19
CA ASN A 311 -25.79 -5.87 -0.26
C ASN A 311 -25.47 -4.43 -0.64
N SER A 312 -25.47 -3.54 0.34
CA SER A 312 -24.97 -2.16 0.22
C SER A 312 -23.86 -1.96 1.22
N THR A 313 -22.70 -1.56 0.75
CA THR A 313 -21.55 -1.23 1.59
C THR A 313 -21.20 0.24 1.38
N THR A 314 -21.38 1.06 2.41
CA THR A 314 -20.93 2.45 2.47
C THR A 314 -19.72 2.50 3.38
N SER A 315 -18.59 3.02 2.91
CA SER A 315 -17.39 3.14 3.75
C SER A 315 -16.74 4.51 3.67
N TYR A 316 -16.12 4.88 4.77
CA TYR A 316 -15.32 6.10 4.91
C TYR A 316 -13.94 5.75 5.47
N GLN A 317 -12.90 6.29 4.84
CA GLN A 317 -11.52 6.18 5.30
C GLN A 317 -10.93 7.55 5.52
N PHE A 318 -10.39 7.78 6.72
CA PHE A 318 -9.56 8.93 7.06
C PHE A 318 -8.14 8.44 7.34
N LEU A 319 -7.14 9.13 6.80
CA LEU A 319 -5.74 8.89 7.10
C LEU A 319 -5.02 10.23 7.25
N SER A 320 -4.24 10.34 8.32
CA SER A 320 -3.29 11.44 8.51
C SER A 320 -1.95 10.85 8.92
N ASP A 321 -0.94 11.07 8.10
CA ASP A 321 0.40 10.58 8.40
C ASP A 321 1.49 11.65 8.25
N ARG A 322 2.64 11.36 8.86
CA ARG A 322 3.87 12.13 8.72
C ARG A 322 5.07 11.20 8.66
N MET A 323 5.88 11.39 7.66
CA MET A 323 7.16 10.74 7.47
C MET A 323 8.28 11.77 7.53
N ASN A 324 9.26 11.56 8.42
CA ASN A 324 10.52 12.28 8.40
C ASN A 324 11.62 11.29 8.02
N MET A 325 12.43 11.64 7.06
CA MET A 325 13.41 10.75 6.47
C MET A 325 14.70 11.50 6.17
N ASP A 326 15.81 10.99 6.67
CA ASP A 326 17.14 11.28 6.19
C ASP A 326 17.26 10.64 4.79
N GLN A 327 17.34 11.43 3.75
CA GLN A 327 17.17 10.96 2.38
C GLN A 327 18.47 10.45 1.74
N ASP A 328 19.60 10.83 2.28
CA ASP A 328 20.91 10.32 1.83
C ASP A 328 21.33 9.05 2.58
N TYR A 329 20.71 8.75 3.75
CA TYR A 329 20.97 7.58 4.60
C TYR A 329 22.40 7.46 5.11
N THR A 330 23.14 8.56 5.18
CA THR A 330 24.55 8.60 5.58
C THR A 330 24.76 9.45 6.85
N ALA A 331 26.03 9.55 7.29
CA ALA A 331 26.40 10.44 8.37
C ALA A 331 26.59 11.90 7.92
N ALA A 332 26.64 12.16 6.60
CA ALA A 332 26.72 13.49 6.04
C ALA A 332 25.37 14.21 6.13
N ASP A 333 25.39 15.53 6.31
CA ASP A 333 24.20 16.35 6.41
C ASP A 333 23.82 16.91 5.03
N LEU A 334 23.36 16.00 4.11
CA LEU A 334 23.08 16.37 2.73
C LEU A 334 21.65 16.82 2.52
N MET A 335 20.67 16.00 2.87
CA MET A 335 19.27 16.32 2.63
C MET A 335 18.29 15.51 3.48
N HIS A 336 17.16 16.12 3.78
CA HIS A 336 16.07 15.43 4.44
C HIS A 336 14.70 15.77 3.86
N LEU A 337 13.74 14.85 4.05
CA LEU A 337 12.37 14.97 3.61
C LEU A 337 11.43 14.93 4.82
N SER A 338 10.45 15.82 4.85
CA SER A 338 9.32 15.74 5.76
C SER A 338 8.02 15.71 4.96
N GLN A 339 7.43 14.51 4.81
CA GLN A 339 6.18 14.36 4.08
C GLN A 339 5.00 14.23 5.03
N LYS A 340 3.94 14.98 4.77
CA LYS A 340 2.64 14.84 5.47
C LYS A 340 1.57 14.50 4.45
N GLN A 341 0.70 13.56 4.80
CA GLN A 341 -0.46 13.23 3.99
C GLN A 341 -1.74 13.38 4.81
N LEU A 342 -2.77 13.89 4.17
CA LEU A 342 -4.13 13.93 4.69
C LEU A 342 -5.06 13.38 3.61
N GLN A 343 -5.70 12.25 3.92
CA GLN A 343 -6.64 11.59 3.02
C GLN A 343 -8.01 11.51 3.65
N ASN A 344 -9.03 11.75 2.82
CA ASN A 344 -10.40 11.37 3.07
C ASN A 344 -10.90 10.58 1.86
N GLY A 345 -11.63 9.52 2.09
CA GLY A 345 -12.20 8.70 1.03
C GLY A 345 -13.56 8.15 1.38
N ILE A 346 -14.47 8.21 0.43
CA ILE A 346 -15.81 7.61 0.55
C ILE A 346 -15.95 6.57 -0.55
N THR A 347 -16.48 5.42 -0.20
CA THR A 347 -16.81 4.34 -1.15
C THR A 347 -18.23 3.89 -0.95
N GLN A 348 -18.95 3.69 -2.04
CA GLN A 348 -20.27 3.08 -2.08
C GLN A 348 -20.26 1.90 -3.03
N GLU A 349 -20.73 0.76 -2.56
CA GLU A 349 -20.92 -0.43 -3.38
C GLU A 349 -22.33 -0.98 -3.20
N PHE A 350 -22.96 -1.33 -4.31
CA PHE A 350 -24.19 -2.08 -4.35
C PHE A 350 -23.95 -3.40 -5.09
N ALA A 351 -24.28 -4.51 -4.48
CA ALA A 351 -24.17 -5.83 -5.09
C ALA A 351 -25.49 -6.61 -4.92
N LEU A 352 -26.02 -7.03 -6.05
CA LEU A 352 -27.21 -7.89 -6.12
C LEU A 352 -26.76 -9.29 -6.53
N LYS A 353 -26.97 -10.26 -5.65
CA LYS A 353 -26.72 -11.68 -5.89
C LYS A 353 -28.04 -12.40 -6.05
N GLY A 354 -28.11 -13.34 -6.97
CA GLY A 354 -29.32 -14.07 -7.16
C GLY A 354 -29.14 -15.37 -7.94
N ARG A 355 -30.23 -16.08 -8.08
CA ARG A 355 -30.35 -17.30 -8.85
C ARG A 355 -31.49 -17.13 -9.85
N ILE A 356 -31.21 -17.28 -11.15
CA ILE A 356 -32.23 -17.25 -12.21
C ILE A 356 -32.98 -18.58 -12.24
N ASN A 357 -32.23 -19.68 -12.06
CA ASN A 357 -32.75 -21.04 -11.96
C ASN A 357 -31.75 -21.90 -11.18
N LYS A 358 -32.01 -23.20 -11.03
CA LYS A 358 -31.16 -24.13 -10.27
C LYS A 358 -29.69 -24.16 -10.76
N ASN A 359 -29.47 -23.87 -12.05
CA ASN A 359 -28.16 -23.98 -12.67
C ASN A 359 -27.50 -22.63 -12.95
N TRP A 360 -28.18 -21.50 -12.70
CA TRP A 360 -27.63 -20.17 -13.04
C TRP A 360 -27.70 -19.23 -11.85
N LYS A 361 -26.54 -18.93 -11.29
CA LYS A 361 -26.32 -17.94 -10.24
C LYS A 361 -25.66 -16.71 -10.86
N TYR A 362 -25.94 -15.53 -10.31
CA TYR A 362 -25.33 -14.29 -10.77
C TYR A 362 -25.02 -13.33 -9.62
N THR A 363 -24.06 -12.43 -9.90
CA THR A 363 -23.79 -11.24 -9.11
C THR A 363 -23.66 -10.06 -10.04
N THR A 364 -24.39 -8.99 -9.80
CA THR A 364 -24.29 -7.74 -10.54
C THR A 364 -24.19 -6.58 -9.57
N GLY A 365 -23.48 -5.51 -9.93
CA GLY A 365 -23.36 -4.40 -9.00
C GLY A 365 -22.77 -3.13 -9.57
N LEU A 366 -22.78 -2.11 -8.72
CA LEU A 366 -22.24 -0.79 -8.94
C LEU A 366 -21.21 -0.49 -7.86
N PHE A 367 -20.12 0.13 -8.22
CA PHE A 367 -19.06 0.57 -7.32
C PHE A 367 -18.72 2.02 -7.62
N GLY A 368 -18.61 2.85 -6.60
CA GLY A 368 -18.15 4.23 -6.72
C GLY A 368 -17.24 4.59 -5.56
N THR A 369 -16.13 5.27 -5.85
CA THR A 369 -15.25 5.81 -4.81
C THR A 369 -14.79 7.20 -5.19
N TYR A 370 -14.68 8.06 -4.18
CA TYR A 370 -14.05 9.37 -4.30
C TYR A 370 -13.06 9.57 -3.15
N GLN A 371 -11.84 9.90 -3.52
CA GLN A 371 -10.72 10.09 -2.61
C GLN A 371 -10.19 11.51 -2.76
N TRP A 372 -9.94 12.18 -1.62
CA TRP A 372 -9.19 13.43 -1.53
C TRP A 372 -7.87 13.14 -0.85
N LEU A 373 -6.78 13.33 -1.53
CA LEU A 373 -5.45 13.19 -0.95
C LEU A 373 -4.70 14.51 -1.12
N ARG A 374 -4.27 15.08 0.00
CA ARG A 374 -3.32 16.18 0.06
C ARG A 374 -1.98 15.61 0.56
N THR A 375 -0.91 15.97 -0.13
CA THR A 375 0.46 15.63 0.25
C THR A 375 1.28 16.91 0.32
N ASP A 376 1.86 17.19 1.48
CA ASP A 376 2.88 18.20 1.67
C ASP A 376 4.22 17.49 1.78
N ALA A 377 5.16 17.72 0.86
CA ALA A 377 6.40 16.98 0.74
C ALA A 377 7.61 17.91 0.51
N PRO A 378 7.94 18.79 1.48
CA PRO A 378 9.12 19.63 1.37
C PRO A 378 10.40 18.81 1.44
N VAL A 379 11.35 19.10 0.54
CA VAL A 379 12.72 18.62 0.55
C VAL A 379 13.62 19.77 0.99
N TYR A 380 14.46 19.50 1.97
CA TYR A 380 15.45 20.44 2.50
C TYR A 380 16.85 19.97 2.15
N PHE A 381 17.67 20.91 1.68
CA PHE A 381 19.07 20.67 1.42
C PHE A 381 19.89 21.23 2.58
N ASP A 382 20.69 20.39 3.20
CA ASP A 382 21.33 20.66 4.48
C ASP A 382 22.79 21.16 4.29
N LYS A 383 23.49 21.32 5.40
CA LYS A 383 24.75 22.05 5.45
C LYS A 383 25.83 21.50 4.52
N ASP A 384 26.06 20.19 4.50
CA ASP A 384 27.14 19.61 3.71
C ASP A 384 26.85 19.73 2.22
N PHE A 385 25.58 19.54 1.81
CA PHE A 385 25.15 19.75 0.42
C PHE A 385 25.31 21.21 0.02
N THR A 386 24.83 22.16 0.83
CA THR A 386 24.89 23.58 0.51
C THR A 386 26.33 24.10 0.48
N THR A 387 27.22 23.58 1.34
CA THR A 387 28.65 23.89 1.33
C THR A 387 29.32 23.37 0.05
N MET A 388 29.03 22.11 -0.34
CA MET A 388 29.52 21.53 -1.59
C MET A 388 29.07 22.33 -2.81
N MET A 389 27.78 22.70 -2.84
CA MET A 389 27.20 23.51 -3.92
C MET A 389 27.80 24.90 -3.98
N ALA A 390 28.00 25.58 -2.84
CA ALA A 390 28.66 26.87 -2.79
C ALA A 390 30.07 26.82 -3.36
N SER A 391 30.87 25.80 -3.01
CA SER A 391 32.21 25.55 -3.54
C SER A 391 32.19 25.32 -5.06
N ASN A 392 31.24 24.52 -5.56
CA ASN A 392 31.08 24.27 -6.99
C ASN A 392 30.74 25.55 -7.77
N ILE A 393 29.79 26.34 -7.26
CA ILE A 393 29.37 27.61 -7.83
C ILE A 393 30.55 28.58 -7.81
N GLN A 394 31.27 28.70 -6.69
CA GLN A 394 32.45 29.53 -6.55
C GLN A 394 33.53 29.18 -7.61
N SER A 395 33.81 27.88 -7.76
CA SER A 395 34.75 27.37 -8.73
C SER A 395 34.33 27.67 -10.19
N ALA A 396 33.04 27.52 -10.48
CA ALA A 396 32.50 27.84 -11.81
C ALA A 396 32.61 29.33 -12.14
N ILE A 397 32.34 30.22 -11.17
CA ILE A 397 32.51 31.66 -11.32
C ILE A 397 34.00 32.00 -11.54
N TYR A 398 34.85 31.44 -10.70
CA TYR A 398 36.27 31.66 -10.78
C TYR A 398 36.83 31.29 -12.17
N ASN A 399 36.46 30.14 -12.68
CA ASN A 399 36.89 29.68 -14.01
C ASN A 399 36.34 30.57 -15.12
N ALA A 400 35.03 30.92 -15.08
CA ALA A 400 34.42 31.77 -16.09
C ALA A 400 35.06 33.19 -16.16
N ILE A 401 35.35 33.78 -14.99
CA ILE A 401 36.02 35.10 -14.93
C ILE A 401 37.49 34.97 -15.39
N THR A 402 38.17 33.91 -14.98
CA THR A 402 39.55 33.63 -15.41
C THR A 402 39.64 33.51 -16.93
N GLU A 403 38.74 32.75 -17.57
CA GLU A 403 38.68 32.61 -19.03
C GLU A 403 38.38 33.95 -19.73
N SER A 404 37.40 34.68 -19.23
CA SER A 404 37.02 36.01 -19.77
C SER A 404 38.20 37.01 -19.69
N MET A 405 38.88 37.05 -18.56
CA MET A 405 40.03 37.95 -18.35
C MET A 405 41.25 37.50 -19.13
N SER A 406 41.56 36.20 -19.17
CA SER A 406 42.68 35.66 -19.95
C SER A 406 42.50 35.95 -21.44
N GLY A 407 41.27 35.81 -21.97
CA GLY A 407 40.94 36.20 -23.35
C GLY A 407 41.22 37.67 -23.66
N LYS A 408 40.98 38.57 -22.70
CA LYS A 408 41.36 39.98 -22.84
C LYS A 408 42.87 40.19 -22.78
N PHE A 409 43.60 39.47 -21.93
CA PHE A 409 45.07 39.55 -21.84
C PHE A 409 45.77 38.96 -23.07
N MET A 410 45.13 37.99 -23.75
CA MET A 410 45.66 37.46 -25.02
C MET A 410 45.78 38.50 -26.15
N SER A 411 45.09 39.65 -26.05
CA SER A 411 45.24 40.77 -26.98
C SER A 411 46.55 41.51 -26.80
N ILE A 412 47.35 41.25 -25.77
CA ILE A 412 48.65 41.84 -25.51
C ILE A 412 49.71 41.12 -26.38
N PRO A 413 50.49 41.87 -27.21
CA PRO A 413 51.51 41.23 -28.06
C PRO A 413 52.54 40.41 -27.26
N GLY A 414 52.74 39.16 -27.66
CA GLY A 414 53.69 38.22 -27.02
C GLY A 414 53.16 37.50 -25.78
N MET A 415 51.88 37.61 -25.49
CA MET A 415 51.24 36.90 -24.39
C MET A 415 50.99 35.43 -24.77
N THR A 416 51.41 34.52 -23.91
CA THR A 416 51.02 33.10 -24.01
C THR A 416 49.75 32.82 -23.22
N GLU A 417 49.03 31.78 -23.59
CA GLU A 417 47.75 31.38 -22.92
C GLU A 417 47.96 31.10 -21.42
N GLU A 418 49.04 30.40 -21.06
CA GLU A 418 49.38 30.13 -19.66
C GLU A 418 49.60 31.42 -18.87
N ARG A 419 50.38 32.32 -19.42
CA ARG A 419 50.73 33.61 -18.77
C ARG A 419 49.52 34.53 -18.67
N ALA A 420 48.62 34.48 -19.65
CA ALA A 420 47.34 35.20 -19.60
C ALA A 420 46.42 34.67 -18.50
N LYS A 421 46.34 33.33 -18.31
CA LYS A 421 45.61 32.69 -17.22
C LYS A 421 46.20 33.03 -15.84
N GLU A 422 47.51 32.93 -15.69
CA GLU A 422 48.18 33.31 -14.43
C GLU A 422 47.93 34.78 -14.05
N MET A 423 48.02 35.70 -15.01
CA MET A 423 47.71 37.11 -14.78
C MET A 423 46.24 37.32 -14.40
N ALA A 424 45.29 36.60 -15.02
CA ALA A 424 43.89 36.67 -14.68
C ALA A 424 43.65 36.18 -13.24
N GLN A 425 44.22 35.07 -12.87
CA GLN A 425 44.13 34.50 -11.52
C GLN A 425 44.74 35.43 -10.46
N ALA A 426 45.93 35.98 -10.72
CA ALA A 426 46.56 36.92 -9.83
C ALA A 426 45.73 38.20 -9.65
N THR A 427 45.10 38.67 -10.71
CA THR A 427 44.22 39.85 -10.67
C THR A 427 42.98 39.61 -9.85
N ILE A 428 42.31 38.46 -10.04
CA ILE A 428 41.14 38.06 -9.25
C ILE A 428 41.49 37.97 -7.76
N ASN A 429 42.59 37.28 -7.43
CA ASN A 429 43.01 37.11 -6.03
C ASN A 429 43.38 38.44 -5.35
N LYS A 430 44.09 39.33 -6.07
CA LYS A 430 44.44 40.66 -5.58
C LYS A 430 43.24 41.57 -5.37
N ALA A 431 42.18 41.40 -6.15
CA ALA A 431 40.93 42.14 -6.03
C ALA A 431 39.97 41.64 -4.94
N GLY A 432 40.42 40.67 -4.12
CA GLY A 432 39.60 40.11 -3.03
C GLY A 432 39.03 38.73 -3.30
N GLY A 433 39.39 38.09 -4.43
CA GLY A 433 38.99 36.73 -4.75
C GLY A 433 37.52 36.57 -5.13
N ILE A 434 37.07 35.36 -5.05
CA ILE A 434 35.64 34.98 -5.24
C ILE A 434 35.25 34.10 -4.09
N GLU A 435 34.14 34.43 -3.41
CA GLU A 435 33.58 33.69 -2.31
C GLU A 435 32.07 33.56 -2.49
N VAL A 436 31.54 32.35 -2.26
CA VAL A 436 30.09 32.08 -2.17
C VAL A 436 29.79 31.56 -0.77
N SER A 437 28.92 32.25 -0.05
CA SER A 437 28.54 31.92 1.32
C SER A 437 27.04 31.94 1.50
N ASP A 438 26.59 31.46 2.66
CA ASP A 438 25.18 31.46 3.09
C ASP A 438 24.23 30.85 2.07
N LEU A 439 24.70 29.86 1.30
CA LEU A 439 23.87 29.17 0.34
C LEU A 439 22.79 28.38 1.07
N SER A 440 21.53 28.66 0.75
CA SER A 440 20.36 27.91 1.21
C SER A 440 19.54 27.44 0.01
N MET A 441 18.98 26.25 0.11
CA MET A 441 18.12 25.67 -0.92
C MET A 441 16.99 24.88 -0.29
N SER A 442 15.77 25.07 -0.78
CA SER A 442 14.61 24.30 -0.37
C SER A 442 13.61 24.11 -1.51
N VAL A 443 12.91 22.99 -1.50
CA VAL A 443 11.87 22.66 -2.47
C VAL A 443 10.58 22.34 -1.71
N PRO A 444 9.80 23.34 -1.25
CA PRO A 444 8.46 23.12 -0.72
C PRO A 444 7.51 22.66 -1.84
N GLY A 445 6.59 21.76 -1.50
CA GLY A 445 5.60 21.27 -2.44
C GLY A 445 4.31 20.85 -1.76
N MET A 446 3.19 21.36 -2.27
CA MET A 446 1.85 20.99 -1.86
C MET A 446 1.08 20.44 -3.05
N PHE A 447 0.56 19.24 -2.88
CA PHE A 447 -0.10 18.48 -3.94
C PHE A 447 -1.47 18.03 -3.49
N HIS A 448 -2.49 18.26 -4.33
CA HIS A 448 -3.81 17.69 -4.18
C HIS A 448 -4.04 16.70 -5.33
N THR A 449 -4.30 15.44 -4.99
CA THR A 449 -4.51 14.37 -5.95
C THR A 449 -5.87 13.68 -5.75
N PRO A 450 -6.99 14.38 -6.03
CA PRO A 450 -8.29 13.74 -5.97
C PRO A 450 -8.46 12.70 -7.08
N GLN A 451 -9.10 11.60 -6.72
CA GLN A 451 -9.38 10.48 -7.61
C GLN A 451 -10.84 10.04 -7.46
N PHE A 452 -11.50 9.87 -8.60
CA PHE A 452 -12.84 9.29 -8.70
C PHE A 452 -12.79 8.01 -9.51
N ASN A 453 -13.48 6.96 -9.07
CA ASN A 453 -13.66 5.74 -9.84
C ASN A 453 -15.13 5.30 -9.77
N LEU A 454 -15.66 4.90 -10.91
CA LEU A 454 -17.00 4.32 -11.07
C LEU A 454 -16.89 3.00 -11.82
N GLY A 455 -17.51 1.94 -11.30
CA GLY A 455 -17.49 0.62 -11.92
C GLY A 455 -18.87 -0.02 -11.97
N VAL A 456 -19.18 -0.68 -13.07
CA VAL A 456 -20.37 -1.54 -13.23
C VAL A 456 -19.87 -2.94 -13.53
N PHE A 457 -20.37 -3.93 -12.81
CA PHE A 457 -19.90 -5.31 -12.95
C PHE A 457 -21.04 -6.32 -12.96
N HIS A 458 -20.80 -7.42 -13.66
CA HIS A 458 -21.65 -8.60 -13.69
C HIS A 458 -20.80 -9.86 -13.79
N GLU A 459 -21.15 -10.88 -13.01
CA GLU A 459 -20.60 -12.23 -13.11
C GLU A 459 -21.73 -13.25 -13.03
N SER A 460 -21.76 -14.19 -13.95
CA SER A 460 -22.66 -15.33 -13.98
C SER A 460 -21.91 -16.64 -13.81
N GLN A 461 -22.44 -17.54 -13.03
CA GLN A 461 -22.01 -18.93 -12.91
C GLN A 461 -23.12 -19.83 -13.39
N ILE A 462 -22.82 -20.65 -14.39
CA ILE A 462 -23.77 -21.49 -15.10
C ILE A 462 -23.30 -22.95 -15.02
N ASP A 463 -24.05 -23.79 -14.33
CA ASP A 463 -23.81 -25.22 -14.29
C ASP A 463 -24.27 -25.82 -15.65
N LEU A 464 -23.33 -26.09 -16.53
CA LEU A 464 -23.59 -26.67 -17.85
C LEU A 464 -24.05 -28.11 -17.74
N ASN A 465 -23.54 -28.82 -16.73
CA ASN A 465 -23.98 -30.16 -16.32
C ASN A 465 -23.59 -30.38 -14.85
N LYS A 466 -23.79 -31.59 -14.32
CA LYS A 466 -23.52 -31.91 -12.90
C LYS A 466 -22.04 -31.71 -12.51
N CYS A 467 -21.14 -31.85 -13.46
CA CYS A 467 -19.69 -31.78 -13.20
C CYS A 467 -19.02 -30.49 -13.67
N LEU A 468 -19.63 -29.76 -14.63
CA LEU A 468 -18.99 -28.63 -15.29
C LEU A 468 -19.76 -27.32 -15.05
N THR A 469 -19.10 -26.36 -14.43
CA THR A 469 -19.58 -24.99 -14.20
C THR A 469 -18.77 -24.01 -15.07
N MET A 470 -19.44 -23.14 -15.80
CA MET A 470 -18.86 -22.01 -16.53
C MET A 470 -19.05 -20.73 -15.70
N THR A 471 -18.01 -19.96 -15.55
CA THR A 471 -18.03 -18.61 -14.98
C THR A 471 -17.74 -17.59 -16.07
N ILE A 472 -18.63 -16.64 -16.28
CA ILE A 472 -18.44 -15.53 -17.23
C ILE A 472 -18.70 -14.21 -16.52
N GLY A 473 -17.79 -13.26 -16.68
CA GLY A 473 -17.90 -11.96 -16.02
C GLY A 473 -17.39 -10.82 -16.88
N LEU A 474 -17.94 -9.64 -16.64
CA LEU A 474 -17.55 -8.41 -17.30
C LEU A 474 -17.68 -7.25 -16.32
N ARG A 475 -16.69 -6.36 -16.34
CA ARG A 475 -16.73 -5.09 -15.64
C ARG A 475 -16.28 -3.96 -16.56
N TYR A 476 -16.93 -2.83 -16.44
CA TYR A 476 -16.48 -1.57 -16.98
C TYR A 476 -16.14 -0.62 -15.86
N ASP A 477 -14.91 -0.07 -15.85
CA ASP A 477 -14.43 0.93 -14.92
C ASP A 477 -14.10 2.23 -15.63
N TYR A 478 -14.59 3.34 -15.09
CA TYR A 478 -14.19 4.70 -15.43
C TYR A 478 -13.43 5.31 -14.26
N SER A 479 -12.24 5.84 -14.51
CA SER A 479 -11.40 6.52 -13.52
C SER A 479 -11.09 7.93 -13.98
N LEU A 480 -11.26 8.91 -13.09
CA LEU A 480 -10.82 10.29 -13.26
C LEU A 480 -9.77 10.59 -12.19
N VAL A 481 -8.56 10.91 -12.60
CA VAL A 481 -7.46 11.32 -11.72
C VAL A 481 -7.09 12.76 -12.00
N LYS A 482 -6.85 13.53 -10.94
CA LYS A 482 -6.49 14.94 -11.04
C LYS A 482 -5.26 15.21 -10.17
N VAL A 483 -4.41 16.12 -10.60
CA VAL A 483 -3.37 16.72 -9.76
C VAL A 483 -3.52 18.23 -9.82
N LYS A 484 -3.53 18.86 -8.64
CA LYS A 484 -3.29 20.29 -8.46
C LYS A 484 -1.99 20.40 -7.66
N TYR A 485 -1.02 21.13 -8.16
CA TYR A 485 0.26 21.34 -7.51
C TYR A 485 0.57 22.81 -7.34
N GLU A 486 1.16 23.11 -6.18
CA GLU A 486 1.75 24.38 -5.81
C GLU A 486 3.12 24.04 -5.21
N THR A 487 4.17 24.25 -5.99
CA THR A 487 5.52 23.88 -5.61
C THR A 487 6.50 24.94 -6.09
N SER A 488 7.60 25.08 -5.39
CA SER A 488 8.64 26.03 -5.75
C SER A 488 10.01 25.48 -5.39
N ALA A 489 11.04 26.06 -5.98
CA ALA A 489 12.40 25.93 -5.49
C ALA A 489 13.00 27.31 -5.32
N ILE A 490 13.69 27.52 -4.23
CA ILE A 490 14.35 28.79 -3.92
C ILE A 490 15.79 28.47 -3.54
N MET A 491 16.70 29.10 -4.22
CA MET A 491 18.12 29.12 -3.88
C MET A 491 18.54 30.56 -3.58
N ALA A 492 19.07 30.78 -2.40
CA ALA A 492 19.61 32.10 -2.01
C ALA A 492 21.06 31.93 -1.57
N MET A 493 21.92 32.88 -1.91
CA MET A 493 23.34 32.88 -1.58
C MET A 493 23.90 34.30 -1.51
N ASN A 494 25.00 34.47 -0.79
CA ASN A 494 25.82 35.66 -0.86
C ASN A 494 27.02 35.36 -1.76
N ALA A 495 27.26 36.21 -2.76
CA ALA A 495 28.43 36.11 -3.65
C ALA A 495 29.29 37.35 -3.52
N SER A 496 30.54 37.17 -3.18
CA SER A 496 31.55 38.21 -3.20
C SER A 496 32.47 37.95 -4.41
N VAL A 497 32.50 38.90 -5.34
CA VAL A 497 33.30 38.80 -6.56
C VAL A 497 34.22 40.02 -6.64
N MET A 498 35.52 39.79 -6.47
CA MET A 498 36.52 40.87 -6.51
C MET A 498 36.22 42.01 -5.55
N GLY A 499 35.79 41.69 -4.31
CA GLY A 499 35.50 42.63 -3.25
C GLY A 499 34.09 43.29 -3.31
N ILE A 500 33.27 42.94 -4.31
CA ILE A 500 31.86 43.36 -4.40
C ILE A 500 30.99 42.22 -3.92
N THR A 501 30.33 42.41 -2.78
CA THR A 501 29.37 41.45 -2.21
C THR A 501 27.96 41.79 -2.59
N ALA A 502 27.21 40.81 -3.02
CA ALA A 502 25.76 40.93 -3.30
C ALA A 502 25.03 39.66 -2.89
N SER A 503 23.88 39.82 -2.28
CA SER A 503 22.92 38.72 -2.08
C SER A 503 22.24 38.42 -3.41
N ARG A 504 22.04 37.12 -3.68
CA ARG A 504 21.41 36.65 -4.91
C ARG A 504 20.35 35.64 -4.60
N ARG A 505 19.25 35.71 -5.34
CA ARG A 505 18.14 34.77 -5.24
C ARG A 505 17.77 34.26 -6.63
N LEU A 506 17.61 32.92 -6.70
CA LEU A 506 17.05 32.23 -7.84
C LEU A 506 15.83 31.47 -7.40
N SER A 507 14.69 31.66 -8.08
CA SER A 507 13.45 30.95 -7.76
C SER A 507 12.78 30.37 -9.00
N SER A 508 12.13 29.24 -8.82
CA SER A 508 11.20 28.63 -9.77
C SER A 508 9.90 28.36 -9.04
N ILE A 509 8.77 28.76 -9.60
CA ILE A 509 7.44 28.55 -9.02
C ILE A 509 6.58 27.84 -10.05
N LEU A 510 6.02 26.70 -9.69
CA LEU A 510 5.16 25.90 -10.53
C LEU A 510 3.78 25.75 -9.88
N THR A 511 2.75 26.24 -10.58
CA THR A 511 1.36 26.11 -10.14
C THR A 511 0.50 25.73 -11.32
N ASN A 512 -0.12 24.56 -11.27
CA ASN A 512 -1.03 24.10 -12.34
C ASN A 512 -2.03 23.06 -11.81
N THR A 513 -2.99 22.74 -12.68
CA THR A 513 -3.98 21.70 -12.46
C THR A 513 -4.12 20.86 -13.73
N LYS A 514 -3.96 19.53 -13.60
CA LYS A 514 -4.13 18.58 -14.72
C LYS A 514 -5.08 17.48 -14.32
N SER A 515 -5.85 16.96 -15.27
CA SER A 515 -6.72 15.79 -15.09
C SER A 515 -6.58 14.84 -16.28
N ASN A 516 -6.65 13.55 -15.99
CA ASN A 516 -6.71 12.48 -16.95
C ASN A 516 -7.86 11.53 -16.63
N SER A 517 -8.51 10.98 -17.64
CA SER A 517 -9.52 9.95 -17.47
C SER A 517 -9.11 8.66 -18.18
N PHE A 518 -9.51 7.54 -17.62
CA PHE A 518 -9.18 6.22 -18.13
C PHE A 518 -10.41 5.31 -18.09
N ASN A 519 -10.55 4.49 -19.11
CA ASN A 519 -11.61 3.49 -19.24
C ASN A 519 -11.00 2.10 -19.30
N GLN A 520 -11.58 1.14 -18.58
CA GLN A 520 -11.12 -0.24 -18.59
C GLN A 520 -12.30 -1.21 -18.71
N VAL A 521 -12.14 -2.20 -19.57
CA VAL A 521 -13.04 -3.35 -19.68
C VAL A 521 -12.30 -4.57 -19.15
N LEU A 522 -12.91 -5.29 -18.22
CA LEU A 522 -12.29 -6.36 -17.43
C LEU A 522 -13.12 -7.65 -17.58
N PRO A 523 -12.88 -8.43 -18.64
CA PRO A 523 -13.54 -9.71 -18.84
C PRO A 523 -12.95 -10.81 -17.97
N LYS A 524 -13.79 -11.84 -17.71
CA LYS A 524 -13.43 -13.09 -17.04
C LYS A 524 -14.18 -14.24 -17.71
N LEU A 525 -13.47 -15.33 -18.00
CA LEU A 525 -14.02 -16.60 -18.44
C LEU A 525 -13.31 -17.73 -17.71
N GLY A 526 -14.07 -18.54 -17.00
CA GLY A 526 -13.56 -19.68 -16.25
C GLY A 526 -14.43 -20.92 -16.41
N PHE A 527 -13.81 -22.07 -16.26
CA PHE A 527 -14.46 -23.37 -16.23
C PHE A 527 -13.98 -24.11 -14.99
N THR A 528 -14.92 -24.69 -14.25
CA THR A 528 -14.62 -25.54 -13.09
C THR A 528 -15.23 -26.92 -13.30
N TRP A 529 -14.40 -27.93 -13.33
CA TRP A 529 -14.82 -29.32 -13.42
C TRP A 529 -14.74 -29.98 -12.05
N ARG A 530 -15.88 -30.32 -11.48
CA ARG A 530 -16.01 -31.09 -10.23
C ARG A 530 -15.65 -32.54 -10.50
N ILE A 531 -14.70 -33.07 -9.74
CA ILE A 531 -14.26 -34.47 -9.84
C ILE A 531 -15.17 -35.36 -9.00
N ASN A 532 -15.58 -34.84 -7.85
CA ASN A 532 -16.42 -35.55 -6.86
C ASN A 532 -17.19 -34.54 -5.98
N ASP A 533 -18.04 -35.06 -5.08
CA ASP A 533 -18.87 -34.27 -4.18
C ASP A 533 -18.11 -33.77 -2.93
N ASN A 534 -16.87 -34.18 -2.69
CA ASN A 534 -16.05 -33.76 -1.55
C ASN A 534 -15.32 -32.43 -1.79
N GLY A 535 -15.64 -31.68 -2.86
CA GLY A 535 -15.05 -30.38 -3.18
C GLY A 535 -13.81 -30.43 -4.05
N SER A 536 -13.42 -31.62 -4.54
CA SER A 536 -12.30 -31.73 -5.48
C SER A 536 -12.70 -31.26 -6.87
N ASN A 537 -11.89 -30.39 -7.46
CA ASN A 537 -12.13 -29.83 -8.78
C ASN A 537 -10.85 -29.44 -9.50
N ILE A 538 -10.96 -29.30 -10.83
CA ILE A 538 -9.95 -28.72 -11.71
C ILE A 538 -10.58 -27.51 -12.36
N TYR A 539 -9.83 -26.43 -12.54
CA TYR A 539 -10.32 -25.24 -13.18
C TYR A 539 -9.37 -24.69 -14.24
N ALA A 540 -9.94 -23.97 -15.19
CA ALA A 540 -9.22 -23.13 -16.15
C ALA A 540 -9.81 -21.70 -16.11
N LEU A 541 -8.95 -20.69 -16.20
CA LEU A 541 -9.34 -19.29 -16.07
C LEU A 541 -8.58 -18.41 -17.06
N VAL A 542 -9.32 -17.50 -17.69
CA VAL A 542 -8.75 -16.34 -18.39
C VAL A 542 -9.43 -15.09 -17.84
N ASN A 543 -8.66 -14.14 -17.35
CA ASN A 543 -9.20 -12.89 -16.83
C ASN A 543 -8.21 -11.73 -16.99
N LYS A 544 -8.75 -10.51 -16.88
CA LYS A 544 -7.99 -9.27 -16.99
C LYS A 544 -8.05 -8.50 -15.68
N GLY A 545 -6.91 -7.95 -15.27
CA GLY A 545 -6.80 -6.97 -14.19
C GLY A 545 -6.12 -5.70 -14.64
N TYR A 546 -6.21 -4.64 -13.84
CA TYR A 546 -5.52 -3.40 -14.12
C TYR A 546 -5.15 -2.63 -12.85
N ARG A 547 -4.18 -1.76 -13.00
CA ARG A 547 -3.75 -0.76 -12.04
C ARG A 547 -3.95 0.63 -12.64
N SER A 548 -4.52 1.55 -11.88
CA SER A 548 -4.84 2.90 -12.38
C SER A 548 -3.59 3.67 -12.81
N GLY A 549 -3.75 4.52 -13.81
CA GLY A 549 -2.81 5.59 -14.11
C GLY A 549 -2.89 6.72 -13.09
N GLY A 550 -2.02 7.72 -13.23
CA GLY A 550 -1.97 8.84 -12.27
C GLY A 550 -0.86 9.83 -12.57
N TYR A 551 -0.43 10.51 -11.49
CA TYR A 551 0.63 11.52 -11.53
C TYR A 551 1.70 11.21 -10.48
N ASN A 552 2.97 11.31 -10.86
CA ASN A 552 4.10 11.15 -9.96
C ASN A 552 4.55 12.51 -9.40
N ILE A 553 4.12 12.83 -8.20
CA ILE A 553 4.46 14.08 -7.51
C ILE A 553 5.91 14.13 -7.01
N GLN A 554 6.60 12.98 -6.91
CA GLN A 554 8.01 12.94 -6.47
C GLN A 554 8.97 13.52 -7.50
N MET A 555 8.52 13.68 -8.75
CA MET A 555 9.33 14.29 -9.82
C MET A 555 9.56 15.79 -9.65
N PHE A 556 8.71 16.49 -8.91
CA PHE A 556 8.81 17.94 -8.82
C PHE A 556 10.10 18.43 -8.18
N SER A 557 10.62 17.71 -7.17
CA SER A 557 11.90 18.09 -6.57
C SER A 557 13.06 18.02 -7.58
N ASP A 558 13.08 17.01 -8.43
CA ASP A 558 14.09 16.81 -9.47
C ASP A 558 13.95 17.84 -10.60
N ILE A 559 12.71 18.09 -11.07
CA ILE A 559 12.40 19.11 -12.09
C ILE A 559 12.89 20.46 -11.62
N LEU A 560 12.47 20.91 -10.43
CA LEU A 560 12.78 22.21 -9.89
C LEU A 560 14.29 22.38 -9.60
N GLN A 561 14.93 21.35 -9.06
CA GLN A 561 16.39 21.35 -8.85
C GLN A 561 17.15 21.49 -10.17
N THR A 562 16.72 20.76 -11.20
CA THR A 562 17.32 20.84 -12.54
C THR A 562 17.15 22.23 -13.14
N GLU A 563 15.99 22.86 -12.97
CA GLU A 563 15.73 24.24 -13.43
C GLU A 563 16.64 25.25 -12.73
N LEU A 564 16.79 25.15 -11.39
CA LEU A 564 17.69 26.03 -10.66
C LEU A 564 19.15 25.88 -11.14
N MET A 565 19.60 24.64 -11.37
CA MET A 565 20.97 24.41 -11.86
C MET A 565 21.19 24.99 -13.26
N ALA A 566 20.22 24.77 -14.16
CA ALA A 566 20.28 25.27 -15.54
C ALA A 566 20.33 26.81 -15.60
N ASN A 567 19.67 27.48 -14.67
CA ASN A 567 19.57 28.95 -14.64
C ASN A 567 20.52 29.62 -13.62
N SER A 568 21.43 28.87 -13.00
CA SER A 568 22.35 29.39 -11.98
C SER A 568 23.20 30.56 -12.46
N LYS A 569 23.57 30.61 -13.73
CA LYS A 569 24.33 31.74 -14.33
C LYS A 569 23.57 33.07 -14.36
N GLU A 570 22.23 33.01 -14.51
CA GLU A 570 21.39 34.23 -14.50
C GLU A 570 21.33 34.83 -13.09
N ALA A 571 21.25 33.99 -12.08
CA ALA A 571 21.29 34.40 -10.67
C ALA A 571 22.58 35.13 -10.29
N MET A 572 23.69 34.89 -11.02
CA MET A 572 24.92 35.60 -10.77
C MET A 572 24.88 37.07 -11.19
N LYS A 573 24.01 37.43 -12.14
CA LYS A 573 23.86 38.77 -12.64
C LYS A 573 22.94 39.62 -11.78
N SER A 574 21.79 39.05 -11.41
CA SER A 574 20.74 39.68 -10.59
C SER A 574 19.85 38.60 -9.98
N ASP A 575 18.95 39.00 -9.07
CA ASP A 575 17.86 38.12 -8.67
C ASP A 575 17.06 37.70 -9.91
N TYR A 576 16.76 36.41 -9.99
CA TYR A 576 16.12 35.84 -11.16
C TYR A 576 14.99 34.91 -10.80
N ASP A 577 13.78 35.21 -11.28
CA ASP A 577 12.61 34.31 -11.18
C ASP A 577 12.39 33.64 -12.53
N ILE A 578 12.53 32.32 -12.56
CA ILE A 578 12.36 31.49 -13.77
C ILE A 578 10.94 31.58 -14.25
N GLN A 579 10.73 32.03 -15.48
CA GLN A 579 9.42 32.12 -16.12
C GLN A 579 9.08 30.84 -16.86
N HIS A 580 7.83 30.39 -16.77
CA HIS A 580 7.36 29.16 -17.41
C HIS A 580 6.30 29.49 -18.45
N THR A 581 6.48 28.94 -19.64
CA THR A 581 5.51 29.01 -20.74
C THR A 581 4.51 27.86 -20.69
N ASP A 582 3.43 27.95 -21.46
CA ASP A 582 2.47 26.84 -21.62
C ASP A 582 3.15 25.55 -22.14
N GLU A 583 4.21 25.69 -22.96
CA GLU A 583 4.99 24.57 -23.47
C GLU A 583 5.78 23.88 -22.33
N ASP A 584 6.35 24.65 -21.39
CA ASP A 584 7.05 24.10 -20.22
C ASP A 584 6.08 23.34 -19.32
N TYR A 585 4.89 23.92 -19.04
CA TYR A 585 3.85 23.20 -18.32
C TYR A 585 3.38 21.94 -19.05
N ALA A 586 3.31 21.94 -20.38
CA ALA A 586 2.96 20.75 -21.14
C ALA A 586 4.03 19.64 -21.00
N LYS A 587 5.33 19.99 -21.04
CA LYS A 587 6.45 19.08 -20.80
C LYS A 587 6.41 18.49 -19.38
N ILE A 588 6.24 19.35 -18.37
CA ILE A 588 6.11 18.94 -16.96
C ILE A 588 4.96 17.96 -16.81
N ASN A 589 3.76 18.30 -17.30
CA ASN A 589 2.57 17.46 -17.21
C ASN A 589 2.75 16.10 -17.89
N ASN A 590 3.48 16.00 -18.99
CA ASN A 590 3.81 14.75 -19.64
C ASN A 590 4.79 13.92 -18.81
N THR A 591 5.80 14.56 -18.23
CA THR A 591 6.81 13.91 -17.41
C THR A 591 6.24 13.29 -16.13
N ILE A 592 5.30 13.96 -15.48
CA ILE A 592 4.69 13.47 -14.23
C ILE A 592 3.55 12.47 -14.47
N SER A 593 3.00 12.38 -15.69
CA SER A 593 1.83 11.53 -16.01
C SER A 593 2.24 10.11 -16.36
N TYR A 594 1.47 9.13 -15.89
CA TYR A 594 1.61 7.74 -16.32
C TYR A 594 0.24 7.09 -16.59
N LYS A 595 0.25 6.15 -17.54
CA LYS A 595 -0.94 5.43 -18.05
C LYS A 595 -1.27 4.23 -17.16
N PRO A 596 -2.52 3.72 -17.21
CA PRO A 596 -2.87 2.45 -16.59
C PRO A 596 -2.01 1.30 -17.11
N GLU A 597 -1.64 0.43 -16.17
CA GLU A 597 -1.04 -0.90 -16.43
C GLU A 597 -2.15 -1.93 -16.44
N PHE A 598 -2.06 -2.97 -17.25
CA PHE A 598 -3.02 -4.05 -17.25
C PHE A 598 -2.37 -5.40 -17.58
N SER A 599 -2.94 -6.46 -17.02
CA SER A 599 -2.51 -7.82 -17.24
C SER A 599 -3.64 -8.72 -17.73
N TRP A 600 -3.28 -9.68 -18.58
CA TRP A 600 -4.07 -10.85 -18.91
C TRP A 600 -3.47 -12.05 -18.20
N ASN A 601 -4.29 -12.77 -17.46
CA ASN A 601 -3.90 -14.00 -16.76
C ASN A 601 -4.56 -15.21 -17.45
N TYR A 602 -3.76 -16.23 -17.68
CA TYR A 602 -4.15 -17.56 -18.14
C TYR A 602 -3.73 -18.55 -17.06
N GLU A 603 -4.69 -19.26 -16.49
CA GLU A 603 -4.45 -20.10 -15.32
C GLU A 603 -5.14 -21.45 -15.47
N LEU A 604 -4.43 -22.50 -15.08
CA LEU A 604 -4.96 -23.85 -14.89
C LEU A 604 -4.63 -24.30 -13.47
N GLY A 605 -5.61 -24.79 -12.74
CA GLY A 605 -5.37 -25.22 -11.37
C GLY A 605 -6.32 -26.31 -10.90
N SER A 606 -6.08 -26.76 -9.68
CA SER A 606 -6.88 -27.79 -9.03
C SER A 606 -6.99 -27.56 -7.53
N HIS A 607 -8.12 -27.92 -6.98
CA HIS A 607 -8.39 -28.05 -5.55
C HIS A 607 -8.76 -29.50 -5.28
N ILE A 608 -7.91 -30.25 -4.61
CA ILE A 608 -8.08 -31.69 -4.40
C ILE A 608 -8.16 -31.98 -2.90
N ASN A 609 -9.19 -32.70 -2.50
CA ASN A 609 -9.35 -33.27 -1.17
C ASN A 609 -9.09 -34.77 -1.26
N LEU A 610 -8.14 -35.27 -0.48
CA LEU A 610 -7.75 -36.66 -0.39
C LEU A 610 -8.00 -37.18 1.03
N PHE A 611 -8.19 -38.51 1.15
CA PHE A 611 -8.36 -39.17 2.43
C PHE A 611 -9.46 -38.56 3.30
N ASP A 612 -10.65 -38.41 2.71
CA ASP A 612 -11.85 -37.81 3.36
C ASP A 612 -11.59 -36.41 3.96
N GLY A 613 -10.77 -35.60 3.26
CA GLY A 613 -10.45 -34.24 3.67
C GLY A 613 -9.27 -34.13 4.62
N SER A 614 -8.65 -35.25 5.03
CA SER A 614 -7.45 -35.21 5.88
C SER A 614 -6.22 -34.63 5.18
N LEU A 615 -6.23 -34.55 3.85
CA LEU A 615 -5.21 -33.90 3.04
C LEU A 615 -5.87 -33.03 1.97
N GLN A 616 -5.61 -31.74 2.00
CA GLN A 616 -6.01 -30.79 0.98
C GLN A 616 -4.78 -30.37 0.16
N THR A 617 -4.92 -30.38 -1.16
CA THR A 617 -3.85 -29.98 -2.08
C THR A 617 -4.40 -29.01 -3.10
N ASP A 618 -3.77 -27.85 -3.24
CA ASP A 618 -4.10 -26.84 -4.23
C ASP A 618 -2.87 -26.60 -5.10
N ILE A 619 -3.02 -26.75 -6.42
CA ILE A 619 -1.94 -26.53 -7.38
C ILE A 619 -2.46 -25.59 -8.47
N SER A 620 -1.67 -24.63 -8.86
CA SER A 620 -1.96 -23.75 -10.01
C SER A 620 -0.71 -23.50 -10.86
N VAL A 621 -0.91 -23.44 -12.16
CA VAL A 621 0.08 -23.01 -13.15
C VAL A 621 -0.50 -21.78 -13.85
N TYR A 622 0.28 -20.73 -13.97
CA TYR A 622 -0.18 -19.47 -14.53
C TYR A 622 0.80 -18.88 -15.53
N TYR A 623 0.25 -18.10 -16.46
CA TYR A 623 0.98 -17.20 -17.35
C TYR A 623 0.26 -15.86 -17.38
N MET A 624 0.96 -14.80 -16.98
CA MET A 624 0.45 -13.43 -16.97
C MET A 624 1.21 -12.59 -17.98
N LYS A 625 0.49 -11.86 -18.83
CA LYS A 625 1.05 -10.93 -19.80
C LYS A 625 0.69 -9.51 -19.40
N ILE A 626 1.70 -8.72 -19.08
CA ILE A 626 1.57 -7.35 -18.57
C ILE A 626 1.88 -6.36 -19.70
N ARG A 627 1.12 -5.27 -19.77
CA ARG A 627 1.33 -4.17 -20.71
C ARG A 627 1.30 -2.83 -20.02
N ASN A 628 2.06 -1.87 -20.54
CA ASN A 628 2.26 -0.55 -19.96
C ASN A 628 2.72 -0.64 -18.51
N GLN A 629 3.62 -1.57 -18.20
CA GLN A 629 4.08 -1.80 -16.85
C GLN A 629 4.62 -0.52 -16.22
N GLN A 630 4.11 -0.19 -15.04
CA GLN A 630 4.51 1.00 -14.31
C GLN A 630 5.76 0.71 -13.49
N LEU A 631 6.88 1.30 -13.87
CA LEU A 631 8.16 1.17 -13.19
C LEU A 631 8.61 2.50 -12.58
N SER A 632 9.19 2.41 -11.41
CA SER A 632 9.91 3.52 -10.79
C SER A 632 11.38 3.41 -11.11
N VAL A 633 11.89 4.36 -11.90
CA VAL A 633 13.31 4.47 -12.23
C VAL A 633 13.91 5.70 -11.54
N MET A 634 15.23 5.71 -11.38
CA MET A 634 15.92 6.91 -10.91
C MET A 634 15.80 8.00 -11.98
N ALA A 635 15.55 9.21 -11.54
CA ALA A 635 15.48 10.38 -12.41
C ALA A 635 16.50 11.43 -11.99
N GLY A 636 16.90 12.25 -12.96
CA GLY A 636 17.79 13.39 -12.74
C GLY A 636 19.28 13.06 -12.60
N THR A 637 20.05 14.11 -12.65
CA THR A 637 21.53 14.06 -12.63
C THR A 637 22.06 13.64 -11.25
N TYR A 638 21.31 13.91 -10.20
CA TYR A 638 21.73 13.65 -8.81
C TYR A 638 21.13 12.35 -8.23
N GLY A 639 20.23 11.67 -8.98
CA GLY A 639 19.69 10.37 -8.60
C GLY A 639 18.72 10.38 -7.41
N PHE A 640 18.25 11.52 -6.95
CA PHE A 640 17.35 11.64 -5.81
C PHE A 640 15.88 11.52 -6.19
N GLY A 641 15.51 11.97 -7.39
CA GLY A 641 14.15 11.86 -7.93
C GLY A 641 13.85 10.45 -8.43
N ARG A 642 12.57 10.07 -8.37
CA ARG A 642 12.08 8.83 -8.95
C ARG A 642 10.99 9.12 -9.96
N MET A 643 11.25 8.76 -11.21
CA MET A 643 10.31 8.91 -12.30
C MET A 643 9.48 7.63 -12.45
N MET A 644 8.17 7.79 -12.67
CA MET A 644 7.31 6.69 -13.05
C MET A 644 7.23 6.64 -14.58
N ILE A 645 7.62 5.52 -15.14
CA ILE A 645 7.51 5.27 -16.58
C ILE A 645 6.58 4.07 -16.85
N ASN A 646 5.97 4.07 -18.03
CA ASN A 646 5.29 2.90 -18.54
C ASN A 646 6.30 2.12 -19.42
N ALA A 647 6.96 1.13 -18.84
CA ALA A 647 7.97 0.30 -19.50
C ALA A 647 7.29 -0.83 -20.28
N GLY A 648 7.01 -0.63 -21.53
CA GLY A 648 6.67 -1.63 -22.52
C GLY A 648 5.83 -2.83 -22.06
N ARG A 649 6.40 -4.02 -22.21
CA ARG A 649 5.76 -5.33 -21.97
C ARG A 649 6.59 -6.18 -21.04
N SER A 650 5.92 -6.99 -20.23
CA SER A 650 6.55 -8.04 -19.44
C SER A 650 5.61 -9.24 -19.31
N HIS A 651 6.15 -10.34 -18.85
CA HIS A 651 5.36 -11.51 -18.49
C HIS A 651 5.81 -12.07 -17.14
N SER A 652 4.90 -12.76 -16.49
CA SER A 652 5.17 -13.55 -15.30
C SER A 652 4.53 -14.91 -15.46
N CYS A 653 5.28 -15.98 -15.25
CA CYS A 653 4.76 -17.35 -15.27
C CYS A 653 5.31 -18.13 -14.10
N GLY A 654 4.55 -19.14 -13.67
CA GLY A 654 4.98 -19.92 -12.52
C GLY A 654 4.06 -21.07 -12.15
N ILE A 655 4.47 -21.73 -11.07
CA ILE A 655 3.74 -22.83 -10.44
C ILE A 655 3.60 -22.49 -8.97
N GLU A 656 2.42 -22.67 -8.43
CA GLU A 656 2.11 -22.54 -7.01
C GLU A 656 1.49 -23.85 -6.52
N ALA A 657 1.93 -24.32 -5.37
CA ALA A 657 1.39 -25.49 -4.70
C ALA A 657 1.23 -25.23 -3.21
N SER A 658 0.12 -25.66 -2.64
CA SER A 658 -0.07 -25.72 -1.21
C SER A 658 -0.67 -27.04 -0.80
N MET A 659 -0.19 -27.59 0.31
CA MET A 659 -0.67 -28.81 0.93
C MET A 659 -0.95 -28.54 2.39
N ARG A 660 -2.08 -29.02 2.88
CA ARG A 660 -2.46 -28.98 4.30
C ARG A 660 -2.93 -30.35 4.70
N GLY A 661 -2.44 -30.83 5.82
CA GLY A 661 -2.77 -32.17 6.28
C GLY A 661 -2.95 -32.28 7.79
N LYS A 662 -3.76 -33.25 8.19
CA LYS A 662 -3.87 -33.73 9.57
C LYS A 662 -3.37 -35.18 9.63
N ALA A 663 -2.64 -35.51 10.68
CA ALA A 663 -2.11 -36.85 10.92
C ALA A 663 -2.26 -37.20 12.40
N ILE A 664 -2.04 -38.48 12.73
CA ILE A 664 -2.03 -39.04 14.10
C ILE A 664 -3.35 -38.66 14.81
N ASP A 665 -4.48 -39.13 14.26
CA ASP A 665 -5.83 -38.88 14.81
C ASP A 665 -6.10 -37.35 15.06
N ASN A 666 -5.76 -36.50 14.10
CA ASN A 666 -5.90 -35.05 14.14
C ASN A 666 -5.02 -34.32 15.19
N ARG A 667 -4.04 -35.00 15.80
CA ARG A 667 -3.10 -34.39 16.77
C ARG A 667 -1.99 -33.59 16.13
N LEU A 668 -1.64 -33.90 14.88
CA LEU A 668 -0.62 -33.19 14.10
C LEU A 668 -1.27 -32.51 12.91
N SER A 669 -1.23 -31.19 12.87
CA SER A 669 -1.57 -30.40 11.68
C SER A 669 -0.28 -29.90 11.04
N TRP A 670 -0.17 -30.00 9.72
CA TRP A 670 0.98 -29.53 8.96
C TRP A 670 0.55 -28.82 7.69
N SER A 671 1.37 -27.90 7.22
CA SER A 671 1.19 -27.26 5.93
C SER A 671 2.54 -27.10 5.23
N ALA A 672 2.52 -27.24 3.91
CA ALA A 672 3.68 -26.99 3.04
C ALA A 672 3.23 -26.15 1.85
N THR A 673 4.01 -25.12 1.52
CA THR A 673 3.75 -24.26 0.37
C THR A 673 5.00 -24.17 -0.50
N TYR A 674 4.79 -24.13 -1.81
CA TYR A 674 5.85 -23.93 -2.79
C TYR A 674 5.38 -22.96 -3.85
N SER A 675 6.27 -22.05 -4.27
CA SER A 675 6.03 -21.21 -5.43
C SER A 675 7.30 -21.02 -6.24
N PHE A 676 7.15 -21.12 -7.54
CA PHE A 676 8.16 -20.72 -8.50
C PHE A 676 7.57 -19.63 -9.39
N THR A 677 8.26 -18.50 -9.50
CA THR A 677 7.85 -17.37 -10.34
C THR A 677 9.02 -16.94 -11.22
N ASN A 678 8.79 -16.86 -12.52
CA ASN A 678 9.70 -16.29 -13.49
C ASN A 678 9.04 -15.05 -14.12
N SER A 679 9.54 -13.88 -13.74
CA SER A 679 9.03 -12.60 -14.21
C SER A 679 10.12 -11.86 -14.99
N ARG A 680 9.82 -11.46 -16.25
CA ARG A 680 10.80 -10.85 -17.15
C ARG A 680 10.15 -9.76 -18.02
N PHE A 681 10.98 -8.79 -18.41
CA PHE A 681 10.63 -7.88 -19.51
C PHE A 681 10.70 -8.60 -20.84
N ASP A 682 9.75 -8.29 -21.71
CA ASP A 682 9.80 -8.71 -23.12
C ASP A 682 10.70 -7.74 -23.89
N ASN A 683 11.55 -8.25 -24.76
CA ASN A 683 12.45 -7.47 -25.62
C ASN A 683 11.66 -6.63 -26.62
#